data_63967979694238d7894899adc6826668
#
_entry.id   63967979694238d7894899adc6826668
#
_cell.length_a   1.000
_cell.length_b   1.000
_cell.length_c   1.000
_cell.angle_alpha   90.00
_cell.angle_beta   90.00
_cell.angle_gamma   90.00
#
_symmetry.space_group_name_H-M   'P 1'
#
loop_
_entity.id
_entity.type
_entity.pdbx_description
1 polymer ?
#
loop_
_entity_poly.entity_id
_entity_poly.type
_entity_poly.pdbx_seq_one_letter_code
_entity_poly.pdbx_strand_id
1 'polypeptide(L)'
;MKKLLKYSTYGLGGLVGLLLIVLAIVAATFNPNDYKQQIIDLVQAKKIRTLKLDGDIKISFWPKIGANLGKVSLSEHKSSAEFASVDSVKVSLALLPLLKKELIVDSVYIVGAHANVIKYKDGSTNFDDLMSPDDEESQDIKFDIDGINITNSAASYSEEATGAKYSLAKLNLKSGHVALAEPVDLAADFIVSANQPSIAASAKIKGQFLVDPKTKHFAAKALDVAIKGDLLGGTAVEILATGDIDAKPDASEYLINRLNLAISGQFSGAKRIITLSAPALIAQKNEVTSKQTKVSLIQEKSGDSFKANMILADITGTPKSLQSSGISGDISAVQGKRTMIGKFSSPFSGNLEALIFDLPKLAGSLDIKDPSLPNGAMQAKFNVAMHADIKNELVNSQFSLNVDQTKLVGDVSVASFKTPNIKFNLNADMLDLNKLLVKSSAPVNTTTKTNVKPADLSVLKTLMLDGKLNVDSMLYDKYRVSGLSVNIKADGQKLMLSGINVKFDDSQIKGSVGISQFMKPLYTFNLDIDQVDVDKYVVATVPSTNKKDSDKAVDLSALKALNADGSLRIGNLKYGKTKASNIRIDLKTDGQKLNLKTLSAKVNDSQISANVDVSRFNDPVYTFNINVDKLDADQYITKSDRPSVKNTGDTPIDLSALKKFNASGEAKIGWLKLANIKTEHVNIGLKAENGLATLSPFSADLYQGNMSGMLKVDARTKPNIVFKQSMKSVAIGPLMIDAINNNMLDGKGSLNVDISTSGNSVGALKKSLNGNASLNLADGALKGVDIAGSIRELKNKVNFLKAKDSLADTKKKTDFSELTASFVIKNGVAHNEDLAMKAPILRLASGDNRGDIDIANETINYFAKPTIVKSLKGQGGADLDALSGIGIPLKITGSFSNPKFGMDFASLGTAITKSNLLDKVGGEKGGAVKELLGNGTKDNALKNLFDKKKPGESSLDANSGTTTTTVPAEVPKSNEDQIKDKATSKLKKMLNF
;
A
#
# COMPACT_ATOMS: atom_id res chain seq x y z
N MET A 1 -2.35 -27.32 45.40
CA MET A 1 -2.59 -28.76 45.28
C MET A 1 -1.90 -29.62 46.36
N LYS A 2 -0.56 -29.49 46.61
CA LYS A 2 0.18 -30.34 47.61
C LYS A 2 -0.38 -30.28 49.06
N LYS A 3 -0.89 -29.11 49.53
CA LYS A 3 -1.46 -28.97 50.86
C LYS A 3 -2.87 -29.55 50.99
N LEU A 4 -3.69 -29.43 49.93
CA LEU A 4 -5.06 -30.00 49.93
C LEU A 4 -5.07 -31.53 49.88
N LEU A 5 -4.18 -32.15 49.08
CA LEU A 5 -4.02 -33.62 49.08
C LEU A 5 -3.57 -34.14 50.43
N LYS A 6 -2.72 -33.40 51.17
CA LYS A 6 -2.19 -33.76 52.48
C LYS A 6 -3.27 -33.72 53.55
N TYR A 7 -4.20 -32.77 53.50
CA TYR A 7 -5.28 -32.65 54.46
C TYR A 7 -6.43 -33.64 54.17
N SER A 8 -6.73 -33.94 52.89
CA SER A 8 -7.77 -34.91 52.54
C SER A 8 -7.34 -36.35 52.92
N THR A 9 -6.06 -36.69 52.76
CA THR A 9 -5.53 -38.01 53.20
C THR A 9 -5.51 -38.14 54.71
N TYR A 10 -5.16 -37.06 55.42
CA TYR A 10 -5.24 -37.10 56.89
C TYR A 10 -6.69 -37.12 57.40
N GLY A 11 -7.62 -36.41 56.80
CA GLY A 11 -9.03 -36.39 57.08
C GLY A 11 -9.69 -37.77 56.88
N LEU A 12 -9.41 -38.43 55.75
CA LEU A 12 -9.91 -39.77 55.44
C LEU A 12 -9.26 -40.80 56.37
N GLY A 13 -7.94 -40.71 56.62
CA GLY A 13 -7.22 -41.57 57.56
C GLY A 13 -7.70 -41.39 58.97
N GLY A 14 -7.99 -40.16 59.42
CA GLY A 14 -8.55 -39.87 60.73
C GLY A 14 -9.98 -40.46 60.94
N LEU A 15 -10.79 -40.35 59.86
CA LEU A 15 -12.16 -40.88 59.87
C LEU A 15 -12.19 -42.42 59.93
N VAL A 16 -11.32 -43.05 59.16
CA VAL A 16 -11.08 -44.51 59.21
C VAL A 16 -10.45 -44.88 60.51
N GLY A 17 -9.50 -44.14 61.06
CA GLY A 17 -8.93 -44.37 62.42
C GLY A 17 -9.93 -44.23 63.55
N LEU A 18 -10.79 -43.19 63.48
CA LEU A 18 -11.87 -43.00 64.48
C LEU A 18 -12.89 -44.14 64.41
N LEU A 19 -13.29 -44.58 63.24
CA LEU A 19 -14.21 -45.72 63.03
C LEU A 19 -13.61 -47.02 63.59
N LEU A 20 -12.32 -47.26 63.32
CA LEU A 20 -11.59 -48.41 63.80
C LEU A 20 -11.43 -48.41 65.36
N ILE A 21 -11.23 -47.24 65.96
CA ILE A 21 -11.20 -47.06 67.42
C ILE A 21 -12.57 -47.37 68.01
N VAL A 22 -13.65 -46.91 67.47
CA VAL A 22 -15.03 -47.20 67.90
C VAL A 22 -15.33 -48.69 67.77
N LEU A 23 -14.92 -49.34 66.69
CA LEU A 23 -15.11 -50.78 66.45
C LEU A 23 -14.28 -51.66 67.40
N ALA A 24 -13.05 -51.25 67.68
CA ALA A 24 -12.21 -51.99 68.68
C ALA A 24 -12.82 -51.95 70.10
N ILE A 25 -13.41 -50.84 70.51
CA ILE A 25 -14.14 -50.73 71.79
C ILE A 25 -15.38 -51.64 71.83
N VAL A 26 -16.13 -51.73 70.73
CA VAL A 26 -17.31 -52.55 70.58
C VAL A 26 -16.97 -54.05 70.60
N ALA A 27 -15.84 -54.45 69.96
CA ALA A 27 -15.39 -55.87 69.90
C ALA A 27 -14.95 -56.42 71.26
N ALA A 28 -14.68 -55.59 72.27
CA ALA A 28 -14.23 -56.00 73.59
C ALA A 28 -15.39 -56.33 74.57
N THR A 29 -16.61 -56.03 74.21
CA THR A 29 -17.78 -56.19 75.09
C THR A 29 -18.69 -57.37 74.66
N PHE A 30 -19.01 -58.27 75.47
CA PHE A 30 -19.65 -59.54 75.21
C PHE A 30 -21.09 -59.44 74.67
N ASN A 31 -21.83 -58.40 74.97
CA ASN A 31 -23.11 -58.15 74.35
C ASN A 31 -23.08 -56.72 73.73
N PRO A 32 -22.78 -56.54 72.45
CA PRO A 32 -22.57 -55.24 71.84
C PRO A 32 -23.85 -54.38 71.84
N ASN A 33 -25.01 -54.96 71.85
CA ASN A 33 -26.24 -54.20 71.85
C ASN A 33 -26.57 -53.62 73.25
N ASP A 34 -26.08 -54.23 74.39
CA ASP A 34 -26.22 -53.68 75.71
C ASP A 34 -25.35 -52.46 75.89
N TYR A 35 -24.31 -52.28 75.17
CA TYR A 35 -23.38 -51.15 75.21
C TYR A 35 -23.73 -50.03 74.26
N LYS A 36 -24.70 -50.25 73.35
CA LYS A 36 -25.09 -49.25 72.36
C LYS A 36 -25.35 -47.85 72.97
N GLN A 37 -26.22 -47.83 74.02
CA GLN A 37 -26.58 -46.59 74.65
C GLN A 37 -25.39 -45.94 75.34
N GLN A 38 -24.53 -46.71 75.95
CA GLN A 38 -23.31 -46.19 76.62
C GLN A 38 -22.34 -45.59 75.57
N ILE A 39 -22.20 -46.17 74.38
CA ILE A 39 -21.38 -45.66 73.33
C ILE A 39 -21.98 -44.37 72.83
N ILE A 40 -23.26 -44.29 72.59
CA ILE A 40 -23.96 -43.11 72.15
C ILE A 40 -23.77 -41.98 73.15
N ASP A 41 -23.98 -42.27 74.51
CA ASP A 41 -23.83 -41.28 75.55
C ASP A 41 -22.39 -40.83 75.76
N LEU A 42 -21.39 -41.72 75.57
CA LEU A 42 -19.98 -41.39 75.63
C LEU A 42 -19.57 -40.43 74.54
N VAL A 43 -20.00 -40.65 73.29
CA VAL A 43 -19.72 -39.82 72.14
C VAL A 43 -20.40 -38.44 72.36
N GLN A 44 -21.63 -38.45 72.84
CA GLN A 44 -22.35 -37.23 73.16
C GLN A 44 -21.64 -36.40 74.26
N ALA A 45 -21.18 -37.10 75.31
CA ALA A 45 -20.52 -36.47 76.48
C ALA A 45 -19.09 -35.92 76.13
N LYS A 46 -18.28 -36.68 75.40
CA LYS A 46 -16.91 -36.35 75.09
C LYS A 46 -16.76 -35.37 73.87
N LYS A 47 -17.60 -35.58 72.81
CA LYS A 47 -17.43 -34.83 71.54
C LYS A 47 -18.62 -33.93 71.23
N ILE A 48 -19.65 -33.92 72.05
CA ILE A 48 -20.87 -33.09 71.85
C ILE A 48 -21.49 -33.35 70.44
N ARG A 49 -21.45 -34.65 70.05
CA ARG A 49 -22.02 -35.12 68.79
C ARG A 49 -23.01 -36.27 69.10
N THR A 50 -24.06 -36.36 68.29
CA THR A 50 -25.03 -37.40 68.34
C THR A 50 -24.60 -38.58 67.45
N LEU A 51 -24.28 -39.72 68.08
CA LEU A 51 -24.07 -41.00 67.39
C LEU A 51 -25.41 -41.73 67.31
N LYS A 52 -25.80 -42.23 66.16
CA LYS A 52 -26.94 -43.14 65.94
C LYS A 52 -26.42 -44.44 65.40
N LEU A 53 -26.86 -45.54 66.08
CA LEU A 53 -26.55 -46.91 65.68
C LEU A 53 -27.89 -47.62 65.34
N ASP A 54 -28.29 -47.53 64.06
CA ASP A 54 -29.56 -48.13 63.58
C ASP A 54 -29.35 -49.59 63.24
N GLY A 55 -30.27 -50.44 63.78
CA GLY A 55 -30.20 -51.90 63.67
C GLY A 55 -29.31 -52.59 64.75
N ASP A 56 -29.42 -53.87 64.87
CA ASP A 56 -28.66 -54.69 65.86
C ASP A 56 -27.21 -54.88 65.42
N ILE A 57 -26.29 -54.79 66.37
CA ILE A 57 -24.89 -55.19 66.16
C ILE A 57 -24.90 -56.72 66.15
N LYS A 58 -24.69 -57.31 64.97
CA LYS A 58 -24.66 -58.78 64.77
C LYS A 58 -23.22 -59.28 64.81
N ILE A 59 -22.95 -60.19 65.77
CA ILE A 59 -21.67 -60.87 65.87
C ILE A 59 -21.73 -62.19 65.15
N SER A 60 -20.74 -62.51 64.37
CA SER A 60 -20.45 -63.77 63.72
C SER A 60 -19.26 -64.41 64.47
N PHE A 61 -19.37 -65.69 64.84
CA PHE A 61 -18.32 -66.36 65.54
C PHE A 61 -17.60 -67.45 64.72
N TRP A 62 -18.07 -67.76 63.56
CA TRP A 62 -17.49 -68.80 62.67
C TRP A 62 -17.66 -68.44 61.18
N PRO A 63 -16.70 -68.66 60.29
CA PRO A 63 -15.32 -69.20 60.58
C PRO A 63 -14.40 -68.11 61.19
N LYS A 64 -14.79 -66.85 61.25
CA LYS A 64 -14.07 -65.72 61.85
C LYS A 64 -15.02 -64.99 62.81
N ILE A 65 -14.48 -64.51 63.96
CA ILE A 65 -15.27 -63.63 64.83
C ILE A 65 -15.42 -62.28 64.08
N GLY A 66 -16.66 -61.84 63.92
CA GLY A 66 -16.90 -60.58 63.25
C GLY A 66 -18.08 -59.86 63.84
N ALA A 67 -18.03 -58.53 63.85
CA ALA A 67 -19.14 -57.65 64.17
C ALA A 67 -19.66 -57.01 62.88
N ASN A 68 -20.98 -57.04 62.70
CA ASN A 68 -21.65 -56.31 61.63
C ASN A 68 -22.54 -55.22 62.22
N LEU A 69 -22.17 -53.99 62.02
CA LEU A 69 -22.95 -52.80 62.39
C LEU A 69 -23.82 -52.41 61.19
N GLY A 70 -25.10 -52.26 61.48
CA GLY A 70 -26.01 -51.66 60.49
C GLY A 70 -25.64 -50.18 60.19
N LYS A 71 -26.61 -49.41 59.89
CA LYS A 71 -26.39 -48.03 59.64
C LYS A 71 -25.88 -47.28 60.88
N VAL A 72 -24.77 -46.58 60.71
CA VAL A 72 -24.17 -45.70 61.75
C VAL A 72 -24.11 -44.29 61.19
N SER A 73 -24.51 -43.30 61.99
CA SER A 73 -24.37 -41.91 61.62
C SER A 73 -23.90 -41.05 62.79
N LEU A 74 -23.05 -40.09 62.53
CA LEU A 74 -22.48 -39.09 63.41
C LEU A 74 -22.92 -37.73 63.05
N SER A 75 -23.41 -36.93 64.00
CA SER A 75 -23.81 -35.57 63.73
C SER A 75 -22.63 -34.59 63.68
N GLU A 76 -22.84 -33.41 63.18
CA GLU A 76 -21.99 -32.24 63.32
C GLU A 76 -21.82 -31.89 64.80
N HIS A 77 -20.73 -31.23 65.19
CA HIS A 77 -20.50 -30.74 66.56
C HIS A 77 -21.60 -29.74 66.93
N LYS A 78 -22.25 -29.96 68.07
CA LYS A 78 -23.36 -29.15 68.61
C LYS A 78 -24.55 -29.00 67.64
N SER A 79 -24.74 -29.93 66.74
CA SER A 79 -25.82 -29.86 65.72
C SER A 79 -26.39 -31.29 65.48
N SER A 80 -27.64 -31.34 65.01
CA SER A 80 -28.26 -32.57 64.53
C SER A 80 -27.99 -32.91 63.08
N ALA A 81 -27.32 -32.02 62.34
CA ALA A 81 -26.94 -32.25 60.95
C ALA A 81 -25.95 -33.46 60.89
N GLU A 82 -26.04 -34.23 59.82
CA GLU A 82 -25.17 -35.39 59.61
C GLU A 82 -23.77 -34.94 59.16
N PHE A 83 -22.73 -35.24 59.93
CA PHE A 83 -21.33 -35.07 59.56
C PHE A 83 -20.85 -36.27 58.74
N ALA A 84 -21.10 -37.48 59.27
CA ALA A 84 -20.72 -38.71 58.59
C ALA A 84 -21.70 -39.81 58.84
N SER A 85 -21.85 -40.72 57.89
CA SER A 85 -22.64 -41.93 58.00
C SER A 85 -22.04 -43.09 57.25
N VAL A 86 -22.47 -44.28 57.57
CA VAL A 86 -22.13 -45.51 56.87
C VAL A 86 -23.35 -46.47 56.94
N ASP A 87 -23.67 -47.08 55.78
CA ASP A 87 -24.82 -47.97 55.69
C ASP A 87 -24.54 -49.32 56.38
N SER A 88 -23.32 -49.81 56.28
CA SER A 88 -22.91 -51.00 57.00
C SER A 88 -21.41 -51.07 57.23
N VAL A 89 -21.00 -51.49 58.44
CA VAL A 89 -19.61 -51.79 58.77
C VAL A 89 -19.52 -53.23 59.24
N LYS A 90 -18.65 -54.01 58.59
CA LYS A 90 -18.37 -55.37 59.00
C LYS A 90 -16.87 -55.47 59.29
N VAL A 91 -16.58 -55.88 60.57
CA VAL A 91 -15.22 -56.12 61.04
C VAL A 91 -15.09 -57.59 61.40
N SER A 92 -14.00 -58.21 60.88
CA SER A 92 -13.64 -59.57 61.22
C SER A 92 -12.36 -59.61 62.06
N LEU A 93 -12.30 -60.49 63.09
CA LEU A 93 -11.14 -60.66 63.93
C LEU A 93 -10.50 -62.00 63.64
N ALA A 94 -9.17 -62.06 63.75
CA ALA A 94 -8.41 -63.29 63.60
C ALA A 94 -8.51 -64.13 64.90
N LEU A 95 -8.96 -65.40 64.77
CA LEU A 95 -9.22 -66.27 65.90
C LEU A 95 -7.93 -66.72 66.59
N LEU A 96 -6.88 -67.07 65.96
CA LEU A 96 -5.63 -67.56 66.51
C LEU A 96 -4.88 -66.59 67.43
N PRO A 97 -4.72 -65.28 66.98
CA PRO A 97 -4.17 -64.22 67.82
C PRO A 97 -5.03 -63.89 69.02
N LEU A 98 -6.34 -63.89 68.85
CA LEU A 98 -7.25 -63.63 69.96
C LEU A 98 -7.05 -64.64 71.16
N LEU A 99 -6.72 -65.91 70.87
CA LEU A 99 -6.37 -66.88 71.88
C LEU A 99 -5.12 -66.55 72.70
N LYS A 100 -4.24 -65.68 72.11
CA LYS A 100 -3.05 -65.15 72.77
C LYS A 100 -3.27 -63.76 73.38
N LYS A 101 -4.53 -63.29 73.45
CA LYS A 101 -4.94 -62.01 73.91
C LYS A 101 -4.41 -60.88 73.02
N GLU A 102 -4.09 -61.16 71.73
CA GLU A 102 -3.75 -60.17 70.74
C GLU A 102 -4.99 -59.91 69.87
N LEU A 103 -5.38 -58.65 69.77
CA LEU A 103 -6.50 -58.21 68.95
C LEU A 103 -6.02 -57.82 67.56
N ILE A 104 -6.12 -58.75 66.60
CA ILE A 104 -5.79 -58.58 65.24
C ILE A 104 -7.08 -58.51 64.43
N VAL A 105 -7.29 -57.36 63.74
CA VAL A 105 -8.42 -57.17 62.82
C VAL A 105 -8.09 -57.86 61.50
N ASP A 106 -8.80 -58.91 61.16
CA ASP A 106 -8.59 -59.65 59.92
C ASP A 106 -9.08 -58.89 58.67
N SER A 107 -10.30 -58.32 58.74
CA SER A 107 -10.79 -57.57 57.59
C SER A 107 -11.89 -56.59 58.02
N VAL A 108 -11.92 -55.44 57.27
CA VAL A 108 -12.89 -54.39 57.44
C VAL A 108 -13.64 -54.18 56.11
N TYR A 109 -14.94 -54.32 56.18
CA TYR A 109 -15.84 -54.04 55.05
C TYR A 109 -16.73 -52.83 55.40
N ILE A 110 -16.71 -51.80 54.55
CA ILE A 110 -17.47 -50.55 54.71
C ILE A 110 -18.36 -50.39 53.48
N VAL A 111 -19.62 -50.22 53.67
CA VAL A 111 -20.57 -49.99 52.59
C VAL A 111 -21.27 -48.64 52.78
N GLY A 112 -21.31 -47.82 51.79
CA GLY A 112 -22.08 -46.57 51.77
C GLY A 112 -21.59 -45.52 52.76
N ALA A 113 -20.28 -45.43 53.01
CA ALA A 113 -19.76 -44.36 53.86
C ALA A 113 -20.01 -43.02 53.26
N HIS A 114 -20.47 -42.09 54.07
CA HIS A 114 -20.70 -40.66 53.64
C HIS A 114 -20.01 -39.75 54.65
N ALA A 115 -19.30 -38.71 54.18
CA ALA A 115 -18.68 -37.72 55.06
C ALA A 115 -18.79 -36.33 54.44
N ASN A 116 -19.17 -35.34 55.25
CA ASN A 116 -19.24 -33.91 54.87
C ASN A 116 -18.18 -33.15 55.64
N VAL A 117 -17.17 -32.68 54.93
CA VAL A 117 -16.07 -31.90 55.50
C VAL A 117 -16.26 -30.42 55.14
N ILE A 118 -16.25 -29.55 56.11
CA ILE A 118 -16.40 -28.11 55.95
C ILE A 118 -15.20 -27.41 56.55
N LYS A 119 -14.55 -26.57 55.81
CA LYS A 119 -13.56 -25.63 56.29
C LYS A 119 -14.19 -24.21 56.33
N TYR A 120 -14.25 -23.67 57.50
CA TYR A 120 -14.85 -22.36 57.76
C TYR A 120 -13.93 -21.21 57.35
N LYS A 121 -14.46 -19.97 57.33
CA LYS A 121 -13.72 -18.77 56.94
C LYS A 121 -12.54 -18.46 57.86
N ASP A 122 -12.60 -18.84 59.13
CA ASP A 122 -11.56 -18.68 60.15
C ASP A 122 -10.43 -19.72 60.02
N GLY A 123 -10.56 -20.69 59.11
CA GLY A 123 -9.61 -21.74 58.83
C GLY A 123 -9.83 -23.00 59.67
N SER A 124 -10.78 -23.01 60.64
CA SER A 124 -11.17 -24.18 61.42
C SER A 124 -11.98 -25.14 60.52
N THR A 125 -12.08 -26.42 60.97
CA THR A 125 -12.85 -27.43 60.24
C THR A 125 -13.95 -27.95 61.15
N ASN A 126 -15.02 -28.55 60.54
CA ASN A 126 -16.12 -29.16 61.26
C ASN A 126 -15.73 -30.50 61.92
N PHE A 127 -14.50 -30.94 61.88
CA PHE A 127 -13.98 -32.14 62.51
C PHE A 127 -12.78 -31.89 63.45
N ASP A 128 -12.41 -30.62 63.72
CA ASP A 128 -11.28 -30.29 64.62
C ASP A 128 -11.45 -30.85 66.00
N ASP A 129 -12.72 -30.93 66.49
CA ASP A 129 -13.06 -31.53 67.78
C ASP A 129 -12.76 -33.04 67.87
N LEU A 130 -12.79 -33.71 66.74
CA LEU A 130 -12.44 -35.11 66.59
C LEU A 130 -10.93 -35.39 66.61
N MET A 131 -10.15 -34.40 66.27
CA MET A 131 -8.68 -34.47 66.13
C MET A 131 -7.96 -34.02 67.40
N SER A 132 -8.67 -33.41 68.37
CA SER A 132 -8.08 -32.95 69.62
C SER A 132 -7.71 -34.20 70.44
N PRO A 133 -6.44 -34.34 70.89
CA PRO A 133 -6.03 -35.46 71.78
C PRO A 133 -6.84 -35.44 73.11
N ASP A 134 -7.46 -36.55 73.45
CA ASP A 134 -7.95 -36.70 74.80
C ASP A 134 -6.71 -36.90 75.73
N ASP A 135 -6.61 -36.25 76.85
CA ASP A 135 -5.47 -36.17 77.78
C ASP A 135 -5.20 -37.50 78.59
N GLU A 136 -5.47 -38.65 77.99
CA GLU A 136 -5.13 -39.93 78.58
C GLU A 136 -4.25 -40.81 77.67
N GLU A 137 -3.17 -41.35 78.21
CA GLU A 137 -2.16 -42.25 77.56
C GLU A 137 -2.86 -43.22 76.58
N SER A 138 -2.79 -42.97 75.32
CA SER A 138 -3.24 -43.95 74.31
C SER A 138 -2.27 -45.12 74.29
N GLN A 139 -2.67 -46.27 74.65
CA GLN A 139 -1.93 -47.52 74.40
C GLN A 139 -1.72 -47.58 72.86
N ASP A 140 -0.47 -47.88 72.42
CA ASP A 140 -0.10 -48.05 70.99
C ASP A 140 -0.96 -49.21 70.42
N ILE A 141 -2.06 -48.89 69.74
CA ILE A 141 -2.89 -49.89 69.05
C ILE A 141 -2.07 -50.33 67.84
N LYS A 142 -1.58 -51.55 67.81
CA LYS A 142 -0.99 -52.15 66.64
C LYS A 142 -2.08 -52.39 65.58
N PHE A 143 -2.11 -51.52 64.55
CA PHE A 143 -2.97 -51.80 63.42
C PHE A 143 -2.36 -52.89 62.57
N ASP A 144 -3.03 -54.00 62.46
CA ASP A 144 -2.69 -55.18 61.70
C ASP A 144 -4.01 -55.72 61.09
N ILE A 145 -4.30 -55.36 59.77
CA ILE A 145 -5.56 -55.67 59.13
C ILE A 145 -5.27 -56.35 57.80
N ASP A 146 -5.75 -57.62 57.65
CA ASP A 146 -5.51 -58.38 56.42
C ASP A 146 -6.14 -57.78 55.14
N GLY A 147 -7.18 -56.95 55.35
CA GLY A 147 -7.76 -56.21 54.23
C GLY A 147 -8.87 -55.24 54.56
N ILE A 148 -8.94 -54.15 53.84
CA ILE A 148 -10.01 -53.17 53.90
C ILE A 148 -10.76 -53.22 52.60
N ASN A 149 -12.09 -53.26 52.66
CA ASN A 149 -12.96 -53.13 51.48
C ASN A 149 -14.01 -52.08 51.72
N ILE A 150 -13.92 -50.97 50.97
CA ILE A 150 -14.89 -49.89 51.01
C ILE A 150 -15.67 -49.92 49.69
N THR A 151 -16.97 -49.90 49.73
CA THR A 151 -17.83 -49.93 48.58
C THR A 151 -18.88 -48.82 48.62
N ASN A 152 -19.13 -48.24 47.41
CA ASN A 152 -20.17 -47.23 47.16
C ASN A 152 -20.16 -46.07 48.17
N SER A 153 -18.98 -45.56 48.53
CA SER A 153 -18.81 -44.51 49.53
C SER A 153 -18.66 -43.14 48.89
N ALA A 154 -18.91 -42.10 49.68
CA ALA A 154 -18.87 -40.73 49.18
C ALA A 154 -18.28 -39.76 50.22
N ALA A 155 -17.70 -38.68 49.83
CA ALA A 155 -17.26 -37.58 50.69
C ALA A 155 -17.44 -36.24 49.97
N SER A 156 -17.80 -35.21 50.74
CA SER A 156 -17.81 -33.83 50.23
C SER A 156 -16.87 -32.96 51.07
N TYR A 157 -16.24 -32.02 50.42
CA TYR A 157 -15.43 -30.96 51.02
C TYR A 157 -15.88 -29.59 50.48
N SER A 158 -16.15 -28.69 51.42
CA SER A 158 -16.47 -27.30 51.06
C SER A 158 -15.63 -26.32 51.86
N GLU A 159 -15.05 -25.32 51.17
CA GLU A 159 -14.29 -24.24 51.78
C GLU A 159 -15.07 -22.91 51.64
N GLU A 160 -15.53 -22.39 52.77
CA GLU A 160 -16.38 -21.19 52.81
C GLU A 160 -15.64 -19.92 52.34
N ALA A 161 -14.34 -19.83 52.60
CA ALA A 161 -13.55 -18.67 52.25
C ALA A 161 -13.43 -18.44 50.75
N THR A 162 -13.29 -19.52 49.98
CA THR A 162 -13.10 -19.51 48.55
C THR A 162 -14.36 -19.88 47.77
N GLY A 163 -15.36 -20.48 48.39
CA GLY A 163 -16.52 -21.07 47.76
C GLY A 163 -16.20 -22.36 46.96
N ALA A 164 -15.02 -22.93 47.14
CA ALA A 164 -14.60 -24.15 46.51
C ALA A 164 -15.37 -25.34 47.10
N LYS A 165 -15.87 -26.23 46.25
CA LYS A 165 -16.59 -27.44 46.60
C LYS A 165 -16.00 -28.62 45.85
N TYR A 166 -15.66 -29.66 46.54
CA TYR A 166 -15.16 -30.91 46.00
C TYR A 166 -16.08 -32.06 46.50
N SER A 167 -16.40 -32.98 45.64
CA SER A 167 -17.11 -34.20 46.03
C SER A 167 -16.44 -35.41 45.43
N LEU A 168 -16.38 -36.45 46.20
CA LEU A 168 -15.99 -37.79 45.86
C LEU A 168 -17.20 -38.68 46.00
N ALA A 169 -17.54 -39.44 44.97
CA ALA A 169 -18.71 -40.31 44.96
C ALA A 169 -18.34 -41.68 44.40
N LYS A 170 -19.15 -42.68 44.71
CA LYS A 170 -18.98 -44.10 44.32
C LYS A 170 -17.57 -44.61 44.62
N LEU A 171 -16.99 -44.21 45.72
CA LEU A 171 -15.69 -44.76 46.14
C LEU A 171 -15.80 -46.25 46.40
N ASN A 172 -15.03 -47.02 45.65
CA ASN A 172 -14.72 -48.37 45.90
C ASN A 172 -13.22 -48.50 46.16
N LEU A 173 -12.83 -49.01 47.27
CA LEU A 173 -11.45 -49.23 47.69
C LEU A 173 -11.24 -50.60 48.15
N LYS A 174 -10.22 -51.30 47.72
CA LYS A 174 -9.79 -52.60 48.15
C LYS A 174 -8.30 -52.54 48.50
N SER A 175 -7.97 -52.92 49.74
CA SER A 175 -6.58 -53.07 50.13
C SER A 175 -6.19 -54.57 50.35
N GLY A 176 -4.92 -54.87 50.29
CA GLY A 176 -4.31 -56.03 50.89
C GLY A 176 -4.09 -55.79 52.35
N HIS A 177 -3.10 -56.53 52.94
CA HIS A 177 -2.69 -56.42 54.34
C HIS A 177 -2.25 -54.95 54.66
N VAL A 178 -2.83 -54.39 55.71
CA VAL A 178 -2.57 -53.01 56.17
C VAL A 178 -1.91 -53.06 57.55
N ALA A 179 -0.62 -52.82 57.59
CA ALA A 179 0.13 -52.67 58.85
C ALA A 179 0.97 -51.36 58.75
N LEU A 180 1.27 -50.79 59.93
CA LEU A 180 2.12 -49.59 60.02
C LEU A 180 3.53 -49.87 59.46
N ALA A 181 4.02 -49.02 58.65
CA ALA A 181 5.32 -49.10 58.00
C ALA A 181 5.52 -50.28 57.04
N GLU A 182 4.46 -50.96 56.64
CA GLU A 182 4.48 -52.09 55.68
C GLU A 182 3.83 -51.71 54.37
N PRO A 183 4.28 -52.26 53.21
CA PRO A 183 3.68 -51.98 51.90
C PRO A 183 2.26 -52.58 51.81
N VAL A 184 1.28 -51.78 51.39
CA VAL A 184 -0.13 -52.17 51.25
C VAL A 184 -0.50 -52.13 49.75
N ASP A 185 -0.97 -53.25 49.23
CA ASP A 185 -1.62 -53.30 47.92
C ASP A 185 -2.96 -52.57 47.96
N LEU A 186 -3.20 -51.56 47.11
CA LEU A 186 -4.42 -50.78 47.13
C LEU A 186 -4.95 -50.62 45.71
N ALA A 187 -6.24 -50.79 45.57
CA ALA A 187 -6.97 -50.44 44.37
C ALA A 187 -8.23 -49.60 44.72
N ALA A 188 -8.36 -48.46 44.12
CA ALA A 188 -9.51 -47.58 44.34
C ALA A 188 -10.06 -47.07 43.00
N ASP A 189 -11.38 -46.99 42.94
CA ASP A 189 -12.08 -46.26 41.86
C ASP A 189 -13.14 -45.37 42.48
N PHE A 190 -13.29 -44.16 41.89
CA PHE A 190 -14.22 -43.16 42.41
C PHE A 190 -14.54 -42.09 41.32
N ILE A 191 -15.59 -41.32 41.55
CA ILE A 191 -15.94 -40.14 40.80
C ILE A 191 -15.57 -38.92 41.63
N VAL A 192 -14.87 -37.97 41.01
CA VAL A 192 -14.54 -36.68 41.63
C VAL A 192 -15.19 -35.55 40.84
N SER A 193 -15.81 -34.60 41.54
CA SER A 193 -16.29 -33.36 40.96
C SER A 193 -15.86 -32.15 41.78
N ALA A 194 -15.59 -31.04 41.13
CA ALA A 194 -15.25 -29.77 41.77
C ALA A 194 -15.74 -28.60 40.93
N ASN A 195 -15.98 -27.44 41.58
CA ASN A 195 -16.40 -26.21 40.91
C ASN A 195 -15.22 -25.27 40.64
N GLN A 196 -14.14 -25.35 41.41
CA GLN A 196 -12.96 -24.46 41.35
C GLN A 196 -11.68 -25.27 41.68
N PRO A 197 -10.91 -25.65 40.64
CA PRO A 197 -11.24 -25.66 39.19
C PRO A 197 -12.41 -26.59 38.85
N SER A 198 -13.09 -26.36 37.74
CA SER A 198 -14.16 -27.24 37.29
C SER A 198 -13.61 -28.62 36.95
N ILE A 199 -14.06 -29.66 37.65
CA ILE A 199 -13.69 -31.06 37.46
C ILE A 199 -14.95 -31.91 37.49
N ALA A 200 -15.07 -32.83 36.53
CA ALA A 200 -16.08 -33.89 36.52
C ALA A 200 -15.43 -35.13 35.92
N ALA A 201 -14.86 -35.97 36.76
CA ALA A 201 -14.03 -37.08 36.31
C ALA A 201 -14.19 -38.34 37.16
N SER A 202 -13.95 -39.48 36.53
CA SER A 202 -13.73 -40.75 37.24
C SER A 202 -12.24 -41.02 37.40
N ALA A 203 -11.82 -41.55 38.52
CA ALA A 203 -10.44 -41.89 38.79
C ALA A 203 -10.35 -43.39 39.20
N LYS A 204 -9.28 -44.02 38.70
CA LYS A 204 -8.86 -45.35 39.15
C LYS A 204 -7.40 -45.26 39.58
N ILE A 205 -7.10 -45.77 40.75
CA ILE A 205 -5.75 -45.77 41.33
C ILE A 205 -5.46 -47.22 41.79
N LYS A 206 -4.29 -47.71 41.41
CA LYS A 206 -3.81 -49.00 41.78
C LYS A 206 -2.32 -48.93 42.05
N GLY A 207 -1.88 -49.66 43.05
CA GLY A 207 -0.44 -49.70 43.39
C GLY A 207 -0.23 -50.34 44.78
N GLN A 208 1.06 -50.49 45.15
CA GLN A 208 1.49 -50.90 46.46
C GLN A 208 1.99 -49.65 47.23
N PHE A 209 1.33 -49.25 48.26
CA PHE A 209 1.56 -48.02 49.01
C PHE A 209 2.23 -48.34 50.39
N LEU A 210 3.23 -47.54 50.73
CA LEU A 210 3.86 -47.56 52.06
C LEU A 210 3.64 -46.21 52.72
N VAL A 211 3.15 -46.22 53.94
CA VAL A 211 3.02 -45.01 54.77
C VAL A 211 3.63 -45.33 56.13
N ASP A 212 4.77 -44.70 56.43
CA ASP A 212 5.37 -44.77 57.78
C ASP A 212 5.28 -43.34 58.37
N PRO A 213 4.36 -43.14 59.33
CA PRO A 213 4.20 -41.84 59.98
C PRO A 213 5.36 -41.47 60.91
N LYS A 214 6.09 -42.45 61.46
CA LYS A 214 7.23 -42.18 62.40
C LYS A 214 8.44 -41.60 61.66
N THR A 215 8.76 -42.18 60.54
CA THR A 215 9.89 -41.70 59.69
C THR A 215 9.45 -40.79 58.60
N LYS A 216 8.13 -40.50 58.46
CA LYS A 216 7.50 -39.74 57.35
C LYS A 216 7.93 -40.31 55.99
N HIS A 217 8.08 -41.62 55.88
CA HIS A 217 8.39 -42.26 54.59
C HIS A 217 7.08 -42.69 53.91
N PHE A 218 6.94 -42.19 52.66
CA PHE A 218 5.81 -42.44 51.76
C PHE A 218 6.33 -43.07 50.45
N ALA A 219 5.81 -44.26 50.11
CA ALA A 219 6.14 -44.89 48.85
C ALA A 219 4.89 -45.39 48.11
N ALA A 220 4.93 -45.37 46.82
CA ALA A 220 3.96 -46.04 45.94
C ALA A 220 4.74 -46.77 44.83
N LYS A 221 4.68 -48.07 44.81
CA LYS A 221 5.28 -48.96 43.81
C LYS A 221 4.22 -49.45 42.85
N ALA A 222 4.59 -49.64 41.59
CA ALA A 222 3.70 -50.04 40.51
C ALA A 222 2.41 -49.19 40.48
N LEU A 223 2.57 -47.88 40.76
CA LEU A 223 1.44 -46.96 40.72
C LEU A 223 0.86 -46.93 39.30
N ASP A 224 -0.45 -47.13 39.21
CA ASP A 224 -1.22 -47.04 37.97
C ASP A 224 -2.45 -46.17 38.26
N VAL A 225 -2.47 -44.99 37.60
CA VAL A 225 -3.53 -44.00 37.79
C VAL A 225 -4.19 -43.74 36.44
N ALA A 226 -5.49 -43.85 36.39
CA ALA A 226 -6.30 -43.49 35.23
C ALA A 226 -7.43 -42.55 35.66
N ILE A 227 -7.45 -41.35 35.06
CA ILE A 227 -8.48 -40.31 35.30
C ILE A 227 -9.16 -40.01 33.99
N LYS A 228 -10.48 -40.00 33.93
CA LYS A 228 -11.25 -39.74 32.73
C LYS A 228 -12.44 -38.81 33.03
N GLY A 229 -12.53 -37.71 32.27
CA GLY A 229 -13.63 -36.76 32.46
C GLY A 229 -13.30 -35.37 31.91
N ASP A 230 -14.00 -34.37 32.42
CA ASP A 230 -13.79 -32.96 32.09
C ASP A 230 -12.94 -32.32 33.18
N LEU A 231 -11.71 -31.94 32.84
CA LEU A 231 -10.74 -31.39 33.77
C LEU A 231 -9.62 -30.68 33.04
N LEU A 232 -8.83 -29.89 33.76
CA LEU A 232 -7.73 -29.08 33.19
C LEU A 232 -8.18 -28.12 32.06
N GLY A 233 -9.45 -27.70 32.05
CA GLY A 233 -10.02 -26.86 31.01
C GLY A 233 -10.28 -27.57 29.68
N GLY A 234 -10.17 -28.91 29.67
CA GLY A 234 -10.50 -29.77 28.53
C GLY A 234 -11.75 -30.63 28.79
N THR A 235 -12.28 -31.19 27.72
CA THR A 235 -13.38 -32.15 27.74
C THR A 235 -12.91 -33.54 27.28
N ALA A 236 -13.54 -34.61 27.79
CA ALA A 236 -13.14 -35.99 27.50
C ALA A 236 -11.62 -36.21 27.71
N VAL A 237 -11.10 -35.64 28.79
CA VAL A 237 -9.68 -35.76 29.12
C VAL A 237 -9.45 -37.12 29.74
N GLU A 238 -8.37 -37.79 29.30
CA GLU A 238 -7.86 -39.04 29.89
C GLU A 238 -6.43 -38.76 30.35
N ILE A 239 -6.17 -39.03 31.64
CA ILE A 239 -4.84 -38.97 32.23
C ILE A 239 -4.46 -40.40 32.65
N LEU A 240 -3.36 -40.88 32.13
CA LEU A 240 -2.76 -42.15 32.49
C LEU A 240 -1.38 -41.86 33.09
N ALA A 241 -1.14 -42.33 34.32
CA ALA A 241 0.14 -42.17 34.98
C ALA A 241 0.59 -43.49 35.62
N THR A 242 1.82 -43.90 35.29
CA THR A 242 2.44 -45.08 35.89
C THR A 242 3.83 -44.75 36.39
N GLY A 243 4.28 -45.44 37.44
CA GLY A 243 5.63 -45.28 38.00
C GLY A 243 5.75 -45.77 39.42
N ASP A 244 6.94 -45.53 39.97
CA ASP A 244 7.20 -45.78 41.41
C ASP A 244 7.58 -44.45 42.05
N ILE A 245 6.99 -44.17 43.21
CA ILE A 245 7.26 -42.97 44.03
C ILE A 245 7.82 -43.40 45.37
N ASP A 246 8.93 -42.79 45.77
CA ASP A 246 9.49 -42.93 47.13
C ASP A 246 9.83 -41.51 47.65
N ALA A 247 9.25 -41.16 48.80
CA ALA A 247 9.39 -39.81 49.34
C ALA A 247 9.68 -39.84 50.83
N LYS A 248 10.76 -39.21 51.24
CA LYS A 248 11.17 -38.94 52.61
C LYS A 248 11.33 -37.47 52.86
N PRO A 249 10.22 -36.72 53.11
CA PRO A 249 10.20 -35.27 53.21
C PRO A 249 11.20 -34.70 54.24
N ASP A 250 11.36 -35.35 55.39
CA ASP A 250 12.29 -34.86 56.42
C ASP A 250 13.76 -34.94 55.99
N ALA A 251 14.09 -35.90 55.15
CA ALA A 251 15.40 -36.03 54.55
C ALA A 251 15.52 -35.22 53.24
N SER A 252 14.43 -34.58 52.76
CA SER A 252 14.34 -33.92 51.45
C SER A 252 14.71 -34.88 50.32
N GLU A 253 14.31 -36.15 50.42
CA GLU A 253 14.57 -37.18 49.41
C GLU A 253 13.26 -37.54 48.71
N TYR A 254 13.23 -37.41 47.39
CA TYR A 254 12.10 -37.80 46.52
C TYR A 254 12.65 -38.55 45.33
N LEU A 255 12.14 -39.74 45.08
CA LEU A 255 12.52 -40.57 43.94
C LEU A 255 11.26 -40.96 43.16
N ILE A 256 11.24 -40.70 41.89
CA ILE A 256 10.21 -41.23 41.00
C ILE A 256 10.90 -42.06 39.94
N ASN A 257 10.61 -43.35 39.87
CA ASN A 257 11.14 -44.25 38.88
C ASN A 257 10.10 -44.66 37.85
N ARG A 258 10.53 -44.95 36.62
CA ARG A 258 9.68 -45.46 35.53
C ARG A 258 8.42 -44.61 35.30
N LEU A 259 8.55 -43.32 35.51
CA LEU A 259 7.43 -42.37 35.26
C LEU A 259 7.00 -42.40 33.81
N ASN A 260 5.73 -42.74 33.60
CA ASN A 260 5.05 -42.49 32.32
C ASN A 260 3.74 -41.77 32.62
N LEU A 261 3.57 -40.62 32.02
CA LEU A 261 2.37 -39.80 32.09
C LEU A 261 1.85 -39.55 30.68
N ALA A 262 0.58 -39.82 30.42
CA ALA A 262 -0.10 -39.49 29.19
C ALA A 262 -1.37 -38.71 29.51
N ILE A 263 -1.54 -37.57 28.85
CA ILE A 263 -2.74 -36.73 28.94
C ILE A 263 -3.30 -36.59 27.53
N SER A 264 -4.53 -37.04 27.35
CA SER A 264 -5.23 -36.88 26.07
C SER A 264 -6.61 -36.26 26.29
N GLY A 265 -7.12 -35.50 25.32
CA GLY A 265 -8.44 -34.86 25.43
C GLY A 265 -8.67 -33.77 24.40
N GLN A 266 -9.84 -33.17 24.52
CA GLN A 266 -10.22 -32.01 23.69
C GLN A 266 -9.94 -30.70 24.45
N PHE A 267 -9.04 -29.87 23.95
CA PHE A 267 -8.65 -28.57 24.53
C PHE A 267 -8.85 -27.47 23.53
N SER A 268 -9.76 -26.54 23.77
CA SER A 268 -10.06 -25.42 22.84
C SER A 268 -10.37 -25.87 21.40
N GLY A 269 -11.12 -26.98 21.28
CA GLY A 269 -11.53 -27.53 19.98
C GLY A 269 -10.44 -28.28 19.23
N ALA A 270 -9.30 -28.56 19.88
CA ALA A 270 -8.23 -29.39 19.32
C ALA A 270 -8.06 -30.64 20.18
N LYS A 271 -7.91 -31.79 19.55
CA LYS A 271 -7.46 -33.02 20.24
C LYS A 271 -5.99 -32.89 20.55
N ARG A 272 -5.61 -33.07 21.83
CA ARG A 272 -4.22 -33.04 22.27
C ARG A 272 -3.85 -34.35 22.99
N ILE A 273 -2.62 -34.77 22.74
CA ILE A 273 -2.01 -35.90 23.47
C ILE A 273 -0.64 -35.41 23.92
N ILE A 274 -0.44 -35.40 25.24
CA ILE A 274 0.83 -35.03 25.85
C ILE A 274 1.35 -36.27 26.58
N THR A 275 2.60 -36.65 26.31
CA THR A 275 3.23 -37.73 27.03
C THR A 275 4.53 -37.24 27.69
N LEU A 276 4.79 -37.71 28.90
CA LEU A 276 6.04 -37.51 29.62
C LEU A 276 6.52 -38.86 30.14
N SER A 277 7.78 -39.17 29.88
CA SER A 277 8.41 -40.38 30.35
C SER A 277 9.78 -40.09 30.91
N ALA A 278 10.04 -40.51 32.13
CA ALA A 278 11.33 -40.37 32.79
C ALA A 278 11.71 -41.71 33.47
N PRO A 279 12.88 -42.28 33.15
CA PRO A 279 13.32 -43.51 33.83
C PRO A 279 13.49 -43.33 35.33
N ALA A 280 14.04 -42.21 35.73
CA ALA A 280 14.19 -41.84 37.14
C ALA A 280 14.25 -40.31 37.25
N LEU A 281 13.49 -39.75 38.21
CA LEU A 281 13.59 -38.39 38.74
C LEU A 281 13.96 -38.48 40.18
N ILE A 282 15.12 -37.97 40.55
CA ILE A 282 15.69 -38.02 41.90
C ILE A 282 15.81 -36.58 42.40
N ALA A 283 15.23 -36.28 43.54
CA ALA A 283 15.48 -35.06 44.29
C ALA A 283 16.01 -35.41 45.65
N GLN A 284 17.27 -35.11 45.92
CA GLN A 284 17.96 -35.37 47.18
C GLN A 284 18.76 -34.14 47.59
N LYS A 285 18.66 -33.76 48.90
CA LYS A 285 19.41 -32.61 49.45
C LYS A 285 19.29 -31.34 48.62
N ASN A 286 18.07 -31.05 48.09
CA ASN A 286 17.77 -29.97 47.17
C ASN A 286 18.33 -30.13 45.75
N GLU A 287 19.01 -31.20 45.40
CA GLU A 287 19.42 -31.49 44.04
C GLU A 287 18.40 -32.38 43.33
N VAL A 288 18.07 -32.02 42.12
CA VAL A 288 17.22 -32.79 41.18
C VAL A 288 18.10 -33.39 40.11
N THR A 289 17.96 -34.70 39.89
CA THR A 289 18.67 -35.38 38.79
C THR A 289 17.71 -36.25 37.99
N SER A 290 17.91 -36.32 36.68
CA SER A 290 17.24 -37.26 35.78
C SER A 290 18.09 -37.52 34.56
N LYS A 291 18.26 -38.77 34.16
CA LYS A 291 19.13 -39.11 33.04
C LYS A 291 18.50 -38.81 31.66
N GLN A 292 17.25 -39.11 31.49
CA GLN A 292 16.59 -38.90 30.17
C GLN A 292 15.09 -38.74 30.40
N THR A 293 14.65 -37.54 30.23
CA THR A 293 13.21 -37.24 30.26
C THR A 293 12.69 -37.01 28.87
N LYS A 294 11.67 -37.72 28.42
CA LYS A 294 11.05 -37.58 27.10
C LYS A 294 9.69 -36.91 27.28
N VAL A 295 9.43 -35.90 26.43
CA VAL A 295 8.13 -35.23 26.37
C VAL A 295 7.67 -35.24 24.92
N SER A 296 6.41 -35.61 24.69
CA SER A 296 5.81 -35.47 23.36
C SER A 296 4.48 -34.74 23.43
N LEU A 297 4.18 -34.00 22.38
CA LEU A 297 2.90 -33.32 22.16
C LEU A 297 2.38 -33.70 20.78
N ILE A 298 1.16 -34.14 20.70
CA ILE A 298 0.41 -34.30 19.45
C ILE A 298 -0.84 -33.43 19.56
N GLN A 299 -1.07 -32.57 18.55
CA GLN A 299 -2.28 -31.77 18.46
C GLN A 299 -2.90 -31.97 17.06
N GLU A 300 -4.19 -32.22 17.03
CA GLU A 300 -4.99 -32.38 15.79
C GLU A 300 -6.21 -31.47 15.86
N LYS A 301 -6.41 -30.65 14.77
CA LYS A 301 -7.54 -29.74 14.67
C LYS A 301 -7.96 -29.58 13.23
N SER A 302 -9.19 -29.96 12.86
CA SER A 302 -9.77 -29.69 11.54
C SER A 302 -8.92 -30.14 10.34
N GLY A 303 -8.22 -31.28 10.48
CA GLY A 303 -7.31 -31.82 9.46
C GLY A 303 -5.88 -31.32 9.56
N ASP A 304 -5.58 -30.30 10.35
CA ASP A 304 -4.24 -29.87 10.67
C ASP A 304 -3.66 -30.71 11.82
N SER A 305 -2.37 -31.00 11.77
CA SER A 305 -1.68 -31.72 12.83
C SER A 305 -0.36 -31.05 13.20
N PHE A 306 -0.06 -31.13 14.49
CA PHE A 306 1.24 -30.74 15.05
C PHE A 306 1.76 -31.84 15.96
N LYS A 307 3.01 -32.25 15.78
CA LYS A 307 3.71 -33.21 16.63
C LYS A 307 5.05 -32.63 17.05
N ALA A 308 5.36 -32.74 18.33
CA ALA A 308 6.67 -32.36 18.87
C ALA A 308 7.14 -33.47 19.82
N ASN A 309 8.38 -33.91 19.64
CA ASN A 309 9.06 -34.80 20.55
C ASN A 309 10.28 -34.10 21.12
N MET A 310 10.49 -34.17 22.40
CA MET A 310 11.61 -33.57 23.08
C MET A 310 12.26 -34.54 24.07
N ILE A 311 13.56 -34.59 24.08
CA ILE A 311 14.38 -35.36 25.00
C ILE A 311 15.25 -34.37 25.78
N LEU A 312 15.16 -34.43 27.09
CA LEU A 312 16.06 -33.75 28.01
C LEU A 312 17.04 -34.77 28.54
N ALA A 313 18.31 -34.60 28.23
CA ALA A 313 19.37 -35.46 28.68
C ALA A 313 20.00 -34.93 29.96
N ASP A 314 20.38 -35.80 30.88
CA ASP A 314 21.13 -35.49 32.07
C ASP A 314 20.73 -34.21 32.80
N ILE A 315 19.50 -34.18 33.28
CA ILE A 315 19.00 -33.09 34.12
C ILE A 315 19.69 -33.18 35.47
N THR A 316 20.35 -32.11 35.90
CA THR A 316 21.02 -31.99 37.19
C THR A 316 20.87 -30.60 37.78
N GLY A 317 20.89 -30.49 39.12
CA GLY A 317 20.90 -29.20 39.78
C GLY A 317 19.82 -29.06 40.82
N THR A 318 19.66 -27.86 41.31
CA THR A 318 18.62 -27.47 42.28
C THR A 318 17.44 -26.83 41.59
N PRO A 319 16.26 -26.69 42.23
CA PRO A 319 15.16 -25.89 41.67
C PRO A 319 15.55 -24.46 41.28
N LYS A 320 16.59 -23.89 41.93
CA LYS A 320 17.14 -22.56 41.62
C LYS A 320 18.15 -22.56 40.49
N SER A 321 18.79 -23.70 40.22
CA SER A 321 19.83 -23.83 39.23
C SER A 321 19.80 -25.22 38.60
N LEU A 322 18.89 -25.43 37.69
CA LEU A 322 18.70 -26.67 36.94
C LEU A 322 19.48 -26.57 35.61
N GLN A 323 20.16 -27.67 35.27
CA GLN A 323 20.91 -27.80 34.03
C GLN A 323 20.58 -29.10 33.31
N SER A 324 20.67 -29.11 32.02
CA SER A 324 20.63 -30.30 31.18
C SER A 324 21.76 -30.24 30.18
N SER A 325 22.48 -31.36 30.04
CA SER A 325 23.56 -31.49 29.06
C SER A 325 23.07 -31.28 27.62
N GLY A 326 21.78 -31.57 27.36
CA GLY A 326 21.16 -31.34 26.07
C GLY A 326 19.66 -31.53 26.08
N ILE A 327 18.98 -30.56 25.49
CA ILE A 327 17.62 -30.74 25.00
C ILE A 327 17.72 -30.99 23.50
N SER A 328 17.12 -32.07 23.02
CA SER A 328 16.97 -32.31 21.58
C SER A 328 15.55 -32.72 21.24
N GLY A 329 15.13 -32.43 20.04
CA GLY A 329 13.78 -32.80 19.64
C GLY A 329 13.54 -32.64 18.15
N ASP A 330 12.39 -33.14 17.76
CA ASP A 330 11.82 -32.96 16.43
C ASP A 330 10.40 -32.43 16.52
N ILE A 331 10.05 -31.64 15.52
CA ILE A 331 8.70 -31.12 15.32
C ILE A 331 8.23 -31.52 13.93
N SER A 332 6.96 -31.83 13.78
CA SER A 332 6.32 -31.96 12.49
C SER A 332 4.93 -31.34 12.53
N ALA A 333 4.58 -30.59 11.48
CA ALA A 333 3.27 -29.99 11.35
C ALA A 333 2.73 -30.18 9.93
N VAL A 334 1.43 -30.39 9.85
CA VAL A 334 0.68 -30.42 8.60
C VAL A 334 -0.42 -29.39 8.72
N GLN A 335 -0.48 -28.45 7.77
CA GLN A 335 -1.49 -27.41 7.68
C GLN A 335 -2.01 -27.35 6.24
N GLY A 336 -3.15 -27.96 6.01
CA GLY A 336 -3.65 -28.16 4.67
C GLY A 336 -2.66 -28.93 3.80
N LYS A 337 -2.10 -28.29 2.75
CA LYS A 337 -1.08 -28.89 1.86
C LYS A 337 0.35 -28.61 2.31
N ARG A 338 0.54 -27.78 3.34
CA ARG A 338 1.88 -27.44 3.87
C ARG A 338 2.30 -28.49 4.88
N THR A 339 3.53 -28.98 4.74
CA THR A 339 4.19 -29.82 5.74
C THR A 339 5.46 -29.16 6.23
N MET A 340 5.71 -29.24 7.52
CA MET A 340 6.91 -28.72 8.17
C MET A 340 7.53 -29.83 9.02
N ILE A 341 8.83 -30.02 8.90
CA ILE A 341 9.61 -30.96 9.70
C ILE A 341 10.81 -30.20 10.24
N GLY A 342 11.00 -30.20 11.54
CA GLY A 342 12.11 -29.55 12.20
C GLY A 342 12.83 -30.46 13.16
N LYS A 343 14.12 -30.21 13.37
CA LYS A 343 14.94 -30.83 14.40
C LYS A 343 15.71 -29.75 15.13
N PHE A 344 15.85 -29.90 16.42
CA PHE A 344 16.61 -28.95 17.23
C PHE A 344 17.37 -29.63 18.36
N SER A 345 18.41 -28.96 18.83
CA SER A 345 19.15 -29.32 20.05
C SER A 345 19.72 -28.08 20.71
N SER A 346 19.84 -28.11 22.04
CA SER A 346 20.48 -27.06 22.84
C SER A 346 20.90 -27.58 24.19
N PRO A 347 21.99 -27.13 24.80
CA PRO A 347 22.12 -27.13 26.23
C PRO A 347 20.97 -26.33 26.86
N PHE A 348 20.62 -26.67 28.11
CA PHE A 348 19.56 -26.02 28.85
C PHE A 348 20.02 -25.71 30.27
N SER A 349 19.68 -24.52 30.75
CA SER A 349 19.72 -24.20 32.16
C SER A 349 18.47 -23.43 32.57
N GLY A 350 18.10 -23.50 33.85
CA GLY A 350 16.91 -22.82 34.31
C GLY A 350 16.81 -22.71 35.83
N ASN A 351 15.96 -21.79 36.27
CA ASN A 351 15.54 -21.59 37.63
C ASN A 351 14.01 -21.78 37.73
N LEU A 352 13.60 -22.91 38.28
CA LEU A 352 12.17 -23.24 38.39
C LEU A 352 11.39 -22.39 39.40
N GLU A 353 12.08 -21.82 40.43
CA GLU A 353 11.44 -20.93 41.38
C GLU A 353 11.20 -19.54 40.82
N ALA A 354 12.18 -19.04 40.05
CA ALA A 354 12.06 -17.76 39.37
C ALA A 354 11.40 -17.86 38.01
N LEU A 355 11.22 -19.05 37.44
CA LEU A 355 10.72 -19.36 36.11
C LEU A 355 11.59 -18.74 35.01
N ILE A 356 12.92 -18.82 35.18
CA ILE A 356 13.92 -18.36 34.25
C ILE A 356 14.55 -19.55 33.51
N PHE A 357 14.68 -19.47 32.19
CA PHE A 357 15.21 -20.54 31.35
C PHE A 357 16.16 -20.00 30.29
N ASP A 358 17.25 -20.72 30.07
CA ASP A 358 18.28 -20.40 29.08
C ASP A 358 18.49 -21.55 28.11
N LEU A 359 18.52 -21.21 26.81
CA LEU A 359 18.91 -22.07 25.72
C LEU A 359 20.08 -21.40 24.98
N PRO A 360 21.31 -21.54 25.45
CA PRO A 360 22.44 -20.73 24.98
C PRO A 360 22.92 -21.07 23.56
N LYS A 361 22.57 -22.26 23.05
CA LYS A 361 23.00 -22.76 21.73
C LYS A 361 21.93 -23.62 21.10
N LEU A 362 20.71 -23.11 21.01
CA LEU A 362 19.61 -23.77 20.31
C LEU A 362 19.92 -23.79 18.82
N ALA A 363 20.29 -24.95 18.29
CA ALA A 363 20.60 -25.16 16.88
C ALA A 363 19.61 -26.14 16.25
N GLY A 364 19.28 -25.93 15.01
CA GLY A 364 18.35 -26.83 14.34
C GLY A 364 18.16 -26.55 12.85
N SER A 365 17.26 -27.34 12.28
CA SER A 365 16.81 -27.19 10.89
C SER A 365 15.29 -27.27 10.80
N LEU A 366 14.74 -26.64 9.79
CA LEU A 366 13.33 -26.66 9.45
C LEU A 366 13.19 -26.89 7.94
N ASP A 367 12.51 -27.95 7.55
CA ASP A 367 12.16 -28.29 6.18
C ASP A 367 10.67 -28.02 5.97
N ILE A 368 10.33 -27.15 5.05
CA ILE A 368 8.95 -26.76 4.73
C ILE A 368 8.68 -27.22 3.29
N LYS A 369 7.61 -27.98 3.09
CA LYS A 369 7.07 -28.31 1.77
C LYS A 369 5.71 -27.66 1.63
N ASP A 370 5.54 -26.82 0.60
CA ASP A 370 4.29 -26.10 0.34
C ASP A 370 4.19 -25.85 -1.18
N PRO A 371 3.19 -26.42 -1.85
CA PRO A 371 3.01 -26.24 -3.30
C PRO A 371 2.87 -24.76 -3.72
N SER A 372 2.53 -23.87 -2.82
CA SER A 372 2.43 -22.43 -3.09
C SER A 372 3.79 -21.72 -3.14
N LEU A 373 4.84 -22.31 -2.55
CA LEU A 373 6.19 -21.76 -2.64
C LEU A 373 6.72 -21.89 -4.08
N PRO A 374 7.56 -20.98 -4.55
CA PRO A 374 8.11 -21.00 -5.90
C PRO A 374 8.79 -22.32 -6.29
N ASN A 375 9.52 -22.95 -5.36
CA ASN A 375 10.23 -24.21 -5.52
C ASN A 375 9.51 -25.40 -4.86
N GLY A 376 8.28 -25.22 -4.37
CA GLY A 376 7.53 -26.24 -3.65
C GLY A 376 8.11 -26.62 -2.28
N ALA A 377 9.29 -26.14 -1.92
CA ALA A 377 9.98 -26.43 -0.67
C ALA A 377 10.93 -25.31 -0.26
N MET A 378 11.24 -25.22 1.03
CA MET A 378 12.20 -24.29 1.62
C MET A 378 12.90 -24.99 2.80
N GLN A 379 14.20 -24.78 2.91
CA GLN A 379 15.00 -25.27 4.03
C GLN A 379 15.58 -24.12 4.83
N ALA A 380 15.49 -24.23 6.14
CA ALA A 380 16.08 -23.28 7.08
C ALA A 380 16.97 -23.97 8.09
N LYS A 381 18.12 -23.39 8.41
CA LYS A 381 18.98 -23.77 9.54
C LYS A 381 19.07 -22.57 10.48
N PHE A 382 18.97 -22.82 11.77
CA PHE A 382 19.01 -21.75 12.75
C PHE A 382 19.94 -22.08 13.92
N ASN A 383 20.53 -21.03 14.48
CA ASN A 383 21.23 -21.03 15.76
C ASN A 383 20.66 -19.85 16.56
N VAL A 384 20.21 -20.14 17.79
CA VAL A 384 19.55 -19.17 18.66
C VAL A 384 20.15 -19.28 20.05
N ALA A 385 20.52 -18.17 20.65
CA ALA A 385 20.72 -18.05 22.07
C ALA A 385 19.49 -17.37 22.67
N MET A 386 18.81 -18.03 23.60
CA MET A 386 17.53 -17.56 24.14
C MET A 386 17.59 -17.54 25.67
N HIS A 387 17.13 -16.44 26.23
CA HIS A 387 16.87 -16.25 27.66
C HIS A 387 15.39 -15.93 27.86
N ALA A 388 14.70 -16.68 28.67
CA ALA A 388 13.28 -16.52 28.94
C ALA A 388 13.03 -16.34 30.46
N ASP A 389 12.51 -15.21 30.85
CA ASP A 389 11.98 -14.91 32.18
C ASP A 389 10.45 -14.92 32.13
N ILE A 390 9.87 -16.08 32.42
CA ILE A 390 8.43 -16.30 32.28
C ILE A 390 7.61 -15.50 33.29
N LYS A 391 8.18 -15.30 34.49
CA LYS A 391 7.52 -14.55 35.57
C LYS A 391 7.37 -13.06 35.22
N ASN A 392 8.36 -12.49 34.55
CA ASN A 392 8.36 -11.10 34.09
C ASN A 392 7.90 -10.98 32.63
N GLU A 393 7.41 -12.09 32.04
CA GLU A 393 6.94 -12.15 30.65
C GLU A 393 7.95 -11.60 29.63
N LEU A 394 9.24 -11.95 29.80
CA LEU A 394 10.31 -11.45 28.95
C LEU A 394 11.07 -12.61 28.28
N VAL A 395 11.23 -12.53 26.96
CA VAL A 395 12.11 -13.44 26.20
C VAL A 395 13.09 -12.62 25.39
N ASN A 396 14.36 -12.87 25.56
CA ASN A 396 15.44 -12.30 24.76
C ASN A 396 16.09 -13.38 23.93
N SER A 397 16.35 -13.12 22.66
CA SER A 397 17.02 -14.06 21.77
C SER A 397 17.98 -13.37 20.82
N GLN A 398 19.12 -13.99 20.60
CA GLN A 398 20.06 -13.69 19.53
C GLN A 398 20.05 -14.86 18.57
N PHE A 399 19.95 -14.61 17.29
CA PHE A 399 19.83 -15.71 16.34
C PHE A 399 20.58 -15.48 15.03
N SER A 400 20.91 -16.59 14.41
CA SER A 400 21.35 -16.69 13.02
C SER A 400 20.49 -17.70 12.30
N LEU A 401 19.79 -17.26 11.28
CA LEU A 401 18.91 -18.06 10.45
C LEU A 401 19.45 -18.08 9.03
N ASN A 402 19.65 -19.26 8.45
CA ASN A 402 20.00 -19.45 7.05
C ASN A 402 18.81 -20.10 6.35
N VAL A 403 18.22 -19.42 5.38
CA VAL A 403 17.13 -19.91 4.53
C VAL A 403 17.64 -19.93 3.09
N ASP A 404 17.86 -21.09 2.54
CA ASP A 404 18.52 -21.25 1.25
C ASP A 404 19.84 -20.46 1.18
N GLN A 405 19.88 -19.38 0.40
CA GLN A 405 21.03 -18.48 0.28
C GLN A 405 20.97 -17.24 1.18
N THR A 406 19.86 -17.04 1.88
CA THR A 406 19.63 -15.89 2.74
C THR A 406 20.15 -16.17 4.14
N LYS A 407 21.03 -15.34 4.66
CA LYS A 407 21.43 -15.35 6.06
C LYS A 407 20.79 -14.17 6.76
N LEU A 408 20.01 -14.44 7.80
CA LEU A 408 19.40 -13.45 8.67
C LEU A 408 19.98 -13.59 10.06
N VAL A 409 20.56 -12.53 10.59
CA VAL A 409 21.11 -12.49 11.95
C VAL A 409 20.50 -11.32 12.72
N GLY A 410 20.36 -11.49 14.01
CA GLY A 410 19.86 -10.41 14.83
C GLY A 410 19.52 -10.80 16.24
N ASP A 411 18.91 -9.85 16.92
CA ASP A 411 18.34 -10.00 18.25
C ASP A 411 16.86 -9.64 18.25
N VAL A 412 16.09 -10.37 19.06
CA VAL A 412 14.67 -10.13 19.29
C VAL A 412 14.41 -10.21 20.79
N SER A 413 13.72 -9.21 21.31
CA SER A 413 13.21 -9.18 22.68
C SER A 413 11.69 -9.09 22.65
N VAL A 414 11.01 -10.00 23.34
CA VAL A 414 9.55 -10.02 23.46
C VAL A 414 9.20 -9.81 24.91
N ALA A 415 8.44 -8.77 25.20
CA ALA A 415 7.90 -8.47 26.52
C ALA A 415 6.37 -8.48 26.49
N SER A 416 5.73 -8.98 27.57
CA SER A 416 4.28 -9.11 27.70
C SER A 416 3.66 -10.12 26.71
N PHE A 417 3.35 -11.32 27.19
CA PHE A 417 2.91 -12.42 26.31
C PHE A 417 1.47 -12.27 25.83
N LYS A 418 0.65 -11.51 26.55
CA LYS A 418 -0.75 -11.27 26.19
C LYS A 418 -0.87 -10.24 25.06
N THR A 419 -0.05 -9.18 25.11
CA THR A 419 0.07 -8.13 24.08
C THR A 419 1.55 -7.94 23.81
N PRO A 420 2.16 -8.77 22.92
CA PRO A 420 3.60 -8.80 22.76
C PRO A 420 4.17 -7.47 22.30
N ASN A 421 5.11 -6.92 23.09
CA ASN A 421 5.96 -5.80 22.70
C ASN A 421 7.28 -6.39 22.20
N ILE A 422 7.53 -6.27 20.90
CA ILE A 422 8.65 -6.89 20.20
C ILE A 422 9.68 -5.83 19.85
N LYS A 423 10.87 -5.96 20.43
CA LYS A 423 12.04 -5.18 20.02
C LYS A 423 12.95 -6.07 19.20
N PHE A 424 13.54 -5.54 18.13
CA PHE A 424 14.40 -6.32 17.27
C PHE A 424 15.47 -5.49 16.56
N ASN A 425 16.57 -6.15 16.20
CA ASN A 425 17.58 -5.61 15.30
C ASN A 425 18.01 -6.74 14.36
N LEU A 426 17.64 -6.61 13.09
CA LEU A 426 17.75 -7.66 12.09
C LEU A 426 18.67 -7.24 10.96
N ASN A 427 19.58 -8.14 10.57
CA ASN A 427 20.48 -7.95 9.44
C ASN A 427 20.38 -9.16 8.52
N ALA A 428 20.03 -8.93 7.25
CA ALA A 428 20.01 -9.92 6.19
C ALA A 428 21.07 -9.59 5.14
N ASP A 429 21.81 -10.59 4.67
CA ASP A 429 22.81 -10.42 3.62
C ASP A 429 22.17 -10.35 2.23
N MET A 430 21.40 -11.38 1.88
CA MET A 430 20.70 -11.46 0.61
C MET A 430 19.27 -11.98 0.82
N LEU A 431 18.28 -11.24 0.37
CA LEU A 431 16.86 -11.58 0.47
C LEU A 431 16.26 -11.76 -0.94
N ASP A 432 16.15 -12.98 -1.39
CA ASP A 432 15.51 -13.30 -2.67
C ASP A 432 14.00 -13.51 -2.45
N LEU A 433 13.23 -12.45 -2.61
CA LEU A 433 11.77 -12.49 -2.41
C LEU A 433 11.07 -13.37 -3.45
N ASN A 434 11.67 -13.61 -4.62
CA ASN A 434 11.11 -14.49 -5.63
C ASN A 434 11.07 -15.96 -5.16
N LYS A 435 11.96 -16.32 -4.22
CA LYS A 435 12.01 -17.65 -3.61
C LYS A 435 11.18 -17.76 -2.35
N LEU A 436 10.95 -16.64 -1.66
CA LEU A 436 10.28 -16.61 -0.35
C LEU A 436 8.79 -16.29 -0.44
N LEU A 437 8.37 -15.48 -1.41
CA LEU A 437 6.97 -15.06 -1.54
C LEU A 437 6.16 -16.07 -2.32
N VAL A 438 5.02 -16.41 -1.77
CA VAL A 438 3.99 -17.22 -2.44
C VAL A 438 3.55 -16.53 -3.73
N LYS A 439 3.65 -17.20 -4.87
CA LYS A 439 3.08 -16.70 -6.11
C LYS A 439 1.56 -16.59 -5.95
N SER A 440 1.03 -15.39 -5.94
CA SER A 440 -0.40 -15.18 -6.03
C SER A 440 -0.90 -15.70 -7.38
N SER A 441 -1.58 -16.82 -7.37
CA SER A 441 -2.16 -17.46 -8.56
C SER A 441 -3.45 -16.79 -9.06
N ALA A 442 -3.79 -15.61 -8.56
CA ALA A 442 -4.87 -14.83 -9.13
C ALA A 442 -4.38 -14.13 -10.40
N PRO A 443 -4.87 -14.51 -11.60
CA PRO A 443 -4.66 -13.69 -12.78
C PRO A 443 -5.27 -12.33 -12.48
N VAL A 444 -4.48 -11.26 -12.63
CA VAL A 444 -5.00 -9.88 -12.63
C VAL A 444 -5.90 -9.78 -13.87
N ASN A 445 -7.16 -10.19 -13.75
CA ASN A 445 -8.18 -9.92 -14.74
C ASN A 445 -8.45 -8.41 -14.70
N THR A 446 -7.81 -7.68 -15.59
CA THR A 446 -7.92 -6.23 -15.79
C THR A 446 -9.30 -5.77 -16.32
N THR A 447 -10.32 -6.61 -16.32
CA THR A 447 -11.62 -6.30 -16.94
C THR A 447 -12.80 -6.23 -15.98
N THR A 448 -12.63 -6.42 -14.69
CA THR A 448 -13.73 -6.19 -13.75
C THR A 448 -13.57 -4.84 -13.06
N LYS A 449 -14.56 -3.95 -13.21
CA LYS A 449 -14.76 -2.75 -12.37
C LYS A 449 -14.96 -3.20 -10.93
N THR A 450 -13.90 -3.55 -10.24
CA THR A 450 -13.96 -3.84 -8.82
C THR A 450 -14.05 -2.52 -8.07
N ASN A 451 -15.13 -2.36 -7.31
CA ASN A 451 -15.18 -1.40 -6.21
C ASN A 451 -13.99 -1.73 -5.29
N VAL A 452 -12.90 -1.00 -5.45
CA VAL A 452 -11.71 -1.14 -4.60
C VAL A 452 -12.11 -0.65 -3.22
N LYS A 453 -12.45 -1.59 -2.31
CA LYS A 453 -12.62 -1.26 -0.89
C LYS A 453 -11.25 -0.88 -0.33
N PRO A 454 -11.17 0.12 0.57
CA PRO A 454 -9.94 0.37 1.33
C PRO A 454 -9.48 -0.91 2.01
N ALA A 455 -8.17 -1.17 2.03
CA ALA A 455 -7.61 -2.32 2.73
C ALA A 455 -7.93 -2.21 4.23
N ASP A 456 -8.45 -3.28 4.83
CA ASP A 456 -8.60 -3.37 6.28
C ASP A 456 -7.28 -3.89 6.87
N LEU A 457 -6.56 -3.01 7.54
CA LEU A 457 -5.31 -3.30 8.22
C LEU A 457 -5.49 -3.40 9.74
N SER A 458 -6.68 -3.72 10.22
CA SER A 458 -7.00 -3.77 11.66
C SER A 458 -6.15 -4.78 12.43
N VAL A 459 -5.62 -5.80 11.78
CA VAL A 459 -4.66 -6.76 12.35
C VAL A 459 -3.41 -6.05 12.91
N LEU A 460 -3.02 -4.90 12.37
CA LEU A 460 -1.88 -4.12 12.86
C LEU A 460 -2.13 -3.46 14.23
N LYS A 461 -3.39 -3.42 14.72
CA LYS A 461 -3.73 -2.87 16.05
C LYS A 461 -3.12 -3.67 17.19
N THR A 462 -2.82 -4.94 16.96
CA THR A 462 -2.22 -5.82 17.98
C THR A 462 -0.69 -5.79 17.95
N LEU A 463 -0.08 -5.10 17.00
CA LEU A 463 1.37 -5.06 16.83
C LEU A 463 1.99 -3.94 17.68
N MET A 464 2.91 -4.34 18.55
CA MET A 464 3.79 -3.45 19.30
C MET A 464 5.22 -3.80 18.87
N LEU A 465 5.80 -3.01 17.98
CA LEU A 465 7.12 -3.24 17.38
C LEU A 465 8.02 -2.03 17.59
N ASP A 466 9.29 -2.28 17.88
CA ASP A 466 10.33 -1.26 17.89
C ASP A 466 11.66 -1.91 17.48
N GLY A 467 12.13 -1.63 16.27
CA GLY A 467 13.35 -2.27 15.83
C GLY A 467 13.92 -1.73 14.53
N LYS A 468 15.05 -2.31 14.16
CA LYS A 468 15.79 -1.98 12.95
C LYS A 468 15.94 -3.19 12.05
N LEU A 469 15.76 -2.99 10.76
CA LEU A 469 16.02 -3.97 9.70
C LEU A 469 17.07 -3.41 8.74
N ASN A 470 18.13 -4.16 8.53
CA ASN A 470 19.12 -3.90 7.49
C ASN A 470 19.12 -5.08 6.51
N VAL A 471 19.17 -4.81 5.20
CA VAL A 471 19.29 -5.82 4.16
C VAL A 471 20.33 -5.36 3.16
N ASP A 472 21.42 -6.14 3.02
CA ASP A 472 22.51 -5.76 2.11
C ASP A 472 22.07 -5.83 0.64
N SER A 473 21.34 -6.89 0.28
CA SER A 473 20.81 -7.08 -1.07
C SER A 473 19.45 -7.76 -1.05
N MET A 474 18.50 -7.25 -1.82
CA MET A 474 17.18 -7.85 -2.00
C MET A 474 16.84 -7.93 -3.49
N LEU A 475 16.27 -9.04 -3.90
CA LEU A 475 15.80 -9.29 -5.27
C LEU A 475 14.28 -9.52 -5.26
N TYR A 476 13.56 -8.74 -6.04
CA TYR A 476 12.12 -8.93 -6.26
C TYR A 476 11.79 -8.78 -7.75
N ASP A 477 11.25 -9.82 -8.35
CA ASP A 477 11.12 -9.96 -9.81
C ASP A 477 12.50 -9.71 -10.47
N LYS A 478 12.62 -8.75 -11.36
CA LYS A 478 13.87 -8.31 -12.00
C LYS A 478 14.56 -7.17 -11.25
N TYR A 479 13.91 -6.59 -10.24
CA TYR A 479 14.41 -5.41 -9.54
C TYR A 479 15.37 -5.78 -8.42
N ARG A 480 16.47 -5.04 -8.36
CA ARG A 480 17.48 -5.17 -7.31
C ARG A 480 17.42 -4.00 -6.34
N VAL A 481 17.35 -4.32 -5.07
CA VAL A 481 17.44 -3.38 -3.97
C VAL A 481 18.69 -3.68 -3.18
N SER A 482 19.45 -2.68 -2.77
CA SER A 482 20.67 -2.88 -1.98
C SER A 482 20.79 -1.83 -0.87
N GLY A 483 21.47 -2.22 0.21
CA GLY A 483 21.77 -1.35 1.34
C GLY A 483 20.51 -0.82 2.03
N LEU A 484 19.42 -1.62 2.09
CA LEU A 484 18.22 -1.23 2.82
C LEU A 484 18.52 -1.15 4.31
N SER A 485 18.26 0.02 4.89
CA SER A 485 18.23 0.22 6.34
C SER A 485 16.93 0.95 6.68
N VAL A 486 16.20 0.44 7.68
CA VAL A 486 14.92 1.02 8.09
C VAL A 486 14.66 0.74 9.58
N ASN A 487 14.19 1.76 10.29
CA ASN A 487 13.64 1.61 11.64
C ASN A 487 12.14 1.41 11.54
N ILE A 488 11.62 0.38 12.19
CA ILE A 488 10.22 -0.04 12.18
C ILE A 488 9.64 0.16 13.57
N LYS A 489 8.60 0.96 13.68
CA LYS A 489 7.89 1.17 14.94
C LYS A 489 6.39 1.03 14.76
N ALA A 490 5.77 0.19 15.59
CA ALA A 490 4.32 0.04 15.66
C ALA A 490 3.87 0.13 17.13
N ASP A 491 2.78 0.85 17.37
CA ASP A 491 2.24 1.10 18.73
C ASP A 491 0.74 0.77 18.83
N GLY A 492 0.22 -0.04 17.93
CA GLY A 492 -1.20 -0.39 17.84
C GLY A 492 -2.10 0.70 17.25
N GLN A 493 -1.59 1.93 17.07
CA GLN A 493 -2.31 3.04 16.44
C GLN A 493 -1.70 3.41 15.10
N LYS A 494 -0.40 3.29 14.96
CA LYS A 494 0.36 3.58 13.75
C LYS A 494 1.49 2.59 13.57
N LEU A 495 1.84 2.34 12.31
CA LEU A 495 3.08 1.70 11.88
C LEU A 495 3.93 2.77 11.17
N MET A 496 5.15 2.96 11.63
CA MET A 496 6.10 3.92 11.07
C MET A 496 7.36 3.21 10.61
N LEU A 497 7.74 3.43 9.37
CA LEU A 497 9.02 3.09 8.78
C LEU A 497 9.82 4.38 8.66
N SER A 498 10.88 4.54 9.43
CA SER A 498 11.68 5.77 9.47
C SER A 498 13.16 5.48 9.23
N GLY A 499 13.92 6.52 8.86
CA GLY A 499 15.31 6.34 8.52
C GLY A 499 15.51 5.40 7.33
N ILE A 500 14.52 5.29 6.46
CA ILE A 500 14.64 4.51 5.22
C ILE A 500 15.83 5.04 4.46
N ASN A 501 16.74 4.14 4.13
CA ASN A 501 17.88 4.39 3.29
C ASN A 501 18.08 3.16 2.43
N VAL A 502 17.89 3.27 1.12
CA VAL A 502 17.88 2.12 0.22
C VAL A 502 18.29 2.54 -1.19
N LYS A 503 19.09 1.72 -1.83
CA LYS A 503 19.43 1.86 -3.25
C LYS A 503 18.54 0.90 -4.07
N PHE A 504 17.69 1.48 -4.89
CA PHE A 504 16.82 0.74 -5.82
C PHE A 504 17.35 0.95 -7.24
N ASP A 505 17.90 -0.09 -7.85
CA ASP A 505 18.71 -0.01 -9.08
C ASP A 505 19.80 1.07 -8.93
N ASP A 506 19.67 2.18 -9.69
CA ASP A 506 20.61 3.31 -9.64
C ASP A 506 20.13 4.45 -8.73
N SER A 507 18.94 4.33 -8.15
CA SER A 507 18.29 5.38 -7.37
C SER A 507 18.53 5.19 -5.87
N GLN A 508 19.02 6.22 -5.18
CA GLN A 508 19.06 6.27 -3.72
C GLN A 508 17.76 6.85 -3.19
N ILE A 509 17.05 6.08 -2.38
CA ILE A 509 15.79 6.49 -1.74
C ILE A 509 16.02 6.63 -0.24
N LYS A 510 15.66 7.76 0.32
CA LYS A 510 15.71 8.06 1.76
C LYS A 510 14.37 8.57 2.25
N GLY A 511 14.09 8.41 3.54
CA GLY A 511 12.92 9.04 4.11
C GLY A 511 12.16 8.22 5.14
N SER A 512 10.85 8.40 5.14
CA SER A 512 9.94 7.71 6.06
C SER A 512 8.58 7.44 5.41
N VAL A 513 7.94 6.36 5.85
CA VAL A 513 6.58 5.98 5.46
C VAL A 513 5.82 5.57 6.72
N GLY A 514 4.58 6.03 6.87
CA GLY A 514 3.72 5.69 8.00
C GLY A 514 2.34 5.23 7.56
N ILE A 515 1.73 4.40 8.38
CA ILE A 515 0.35 3.96 8.23
C ILE A 515 -0.36 4.16 9.58
N SER A 516 -1.49 4.82 9.57
CA SER A 516 -2.35 5.01 10.75
C SER A 516 -3.82 4.80 10.36
N GLN A 517 -4.74 4.81 11.35
CA GLN A 517 -6.17 4.62 11.09
C GLN A 517 -6.46 3.30 10.34
N PHE A 518 -5.98 2.17 10.85
CA PHE A 518 -5.91 0.87 10.17
C PHE A 518 -7.22 0.35 9.55
N MET A 519 -8.41 0.78 9.99
CA MET A 519 -9.68 0.42 9.36
C MET A 519 -9.94 1.23 8.07
N LYS A 520 -9.43 2.46 8.00
CA LYS A 520 -9.42 3.33 6.83
C LYS A 520 -8.04 3.97 6.73
N PRO A 521 -7.04 3.21 6.23
CA PRO A 521 -5.65 3.59 6.35
C PRO A 521 -5.35 4.99 5.85
N LEU A 522 -4.65 5.77 6.70
CA LEU A 522 -3.97 6.99 6.30
C LEU A 522 -2.49 6.69 6.09
N TYR A 523 -2.05 6.82 4.85
CA TYR A 523 -0.66 6.67 4.45
C TYR A 523 0.05 8.02 4.57
N THR A 524 1.15 8.07 5.29
CA THR A 524 2.01 9.26 5.37
C THR A 524 3.38 8.93 4.81
N PHE A 525 4.01 9.85 4.10
CA PHE A 525 5.35 9.63 3.58
C PHE A 525 6.14 10.94 3.45
N ASN A 526 7.44 10.82 3.58
CA ASN A 526 8.40 11.87 3.28
C ASN A 526 9.60 11.19 2.64
N LEU A 527 9.70 11.27 1.31
CA LEU A 527 10.66 10.52 0.52
C LEU A 527 11.55 11.46 -0.29
N ASP A 528 12.83 11.18 -0.27
CA ASP A 528 13.86 11.82 -1.08
C ASP A 528 14.50 10.77 -1.98
N ILE A 529 14.45 10.99 -3.29
CA ILE A 529 15.04 10.14 -4.34
C ILE A 529 16.06 10.98 -5.09
N ASP A 530 17.28 10.51 -5.20
CA ASP A 530 18.34 11.26 -5.88
C ASP A 530 18.13 11.35 -7.39
N GLN A 531 17.76 10.23 -8.01
CA GLN A 531 17.50 10.16 -9.45
C GLN A 531 16.53 9.04 -9.82
N VAL A 532 15.79 9.24 -10.93
CA VAL A 532 14.89 8.23 -11.51
C VAL A 532 15.04 8.26 -13.04
N ASP A 533 15.38 7.14 -13.65
CA ASP A 533 15.29 6.92 -15.09
C ASP A 533 13.99 6.16 -15.39
N VAL A 534 12.94 6.89 -15.74
CA VAL A 534 11.61 6.35 -15.98
C VAL A 534 11.60 5.37 -17.16
N ASP A 535 12.50 5.56 -18.14
CA ASP A 535 12.58 4.71 -19.33
C ASP A 535 12.87 3.24 -19.00
N LYS A 536 13.50 2.97 -17.83
CA LYS A 536 13.78 1.60 -17.34
C LYS A 536 12.52 0.86 -16.86
N TYR A 537 11.47 1.59 -16.48
CA TYR A 537 10.28 1.04 -15.82
C TYR A 537 9.03 1.07 -16.70
N VAL A 538 9.01 1.96 -17.69
CA VAL A 538 7.93 2.02 -18.67
C VAL A 538 8.23 0.99 -19.74
N VAL A 539 7.53 -0.12 -19.73
CA VAL A 539 7.48 -1.02 -20.90
C VAL A 539 6.91 -0.18 -22.05
N ALA A 540 7.69 0.00 -23.10
CA ALA A 540 7.19 0.65 -24.32
C ALA A 540 5.96 -0.15 -24.78
N THR A 541 4.79 0.31 -24.40
CA THR A 541 3.54 -0.16 -25.01
C THR A 541 3.67 0.29 -26.47
N VAL A 542 3.87 -0.67 -27.36
CA VAL A 542 3.75 -0.45 -28.81
C VAL A 542 2.48 0.36 -29.00
N PRO A 543 2.50 1.55 -29.65
CA PRO A 543 1.29 2.31 -29.84
C PRO A 543 0.28 1.38 -30.51
N SER A 544 -0.77 1.03 -29.80
CA SER A 544 -1.88 0.27 -30.35
C SER A 544 -2.43 1.10 -31.50
N THR A 545 -2.33 0.60 -32.73
CA THR A 545 -2.89 1.21 -33.93
C THR A 545 -4.42 1.26 -33.92
N ASN A 546 -5.04 0.82 -32.82
CA ASN A 546 -6.47 0.91 -32.61
C ASN A 546 -6.86 2.30 -32.10
N LYS A 547 -7.28 3.16 -33.00
CA LYS A 547 -7.88 4.50 -32.76
C LYS A 547 -9.08 4.53 -31.79
N LYS A 548 -9.49 3.43 -31.21
CA LYS A 548 -10.62 3.34 -30.28
C LYS A 548 -10.28 3.61 -28.80
N ASP A 549 -9.00 3.68 -28.43
CA ASP A 549 -8.62 3.87 -27.00
C ASP A 549 -8.38 5.34 -26.60
N SER A 550 -8.35 6.28 -27.57
CA SER A 550 -8.22 7.72 -27.29
C SER A 550 -9.46 8.36 -26.65
N ASP A 551 -10.59 7.66 -26.65
CA ASP A 551 -11.86 8.17 -26.13
C ASP A 551 -12.14 7.86 -24.67
N LYS A 552 -11.25 7.16 -23.97
CA LYS A 552 -11.43 6.90 -22.54
C LYS A 552 -11.03 8.14 -21.73
N ALA A 553 -11.98 8.69 -20.96
CA ALA A 553 -11.68 9.69 -19.95
C ALA A 553 -10.63 9.13 -18.96
N VAL A 554 -9.73 9.98 -18.48
CA VAL A 554 -8.78 9.60 -17.43
C VAL A 554 -9.59 9.16 -16.20
N ASP A 555 -9.58 7.87 -15.90
CA ASP A 555 -10.27 7.31 -14.74
C ASP A 555 -9.33 7.34 -13.52
N LEU A 556 -9.61 8.25 -12.59
CA LEU A 556 -8.89 8.38 -11.33
C LEU A 556 -9.61 7.68 -10.17
N SER A 557 -10.56 6.80 -10.46
CA SER A 557 -11.38 6.11 -9.44
C SER A 557 -10.56 5.30 -8.44
N ALA A 558 -9.37 4.83 -8.82
CA ALA A 558 -8.42 4.16 -7.92
C ALA A 558 -8.02 5.05 -6.73
N LEU A 559 -7.99 6.37 -6.90
CA LEU A 559 -7.67 7.31 -5.82
C LEU A 559 -8.76 7.39 -4.73
N LYS A 560 -9.98 6.86 -4.98
CA LYS A 560 -11.04 6.80 -3.99
C LYS A 560 -10.70 5.92 -2.78
N ALA A 561 -9.87 4.91 -3.01
CA ALA A 561 -9.39 4.03 -1.95
C ALA A 561 -8.14 4.57 -1.24
N LEU A 562 -7.56 5.65 -1.73
CA LEU A 562 -6.31 6.21 -1.21
C LEU A 562 -6.59 7.38 -0.25
N ASN A 563 -6.11 7.25 0.99
CA ASN A 563 -6.03 8.33 1.95
C ASN A 563 -4.55 8.54 2.27
N ALA A 564 -3.97 9.65 1.85
CA ALA A 564 -2.52 9.87 1.95
C ALA A 564 -2.19 11.35 2.21
N ASP A 565 -1.10 11.59 2.93
CA ASP A 565 -0.53 12.92 3.19
C ASP A 565 0.99 12.80 3.20
N GLY A 566 1.68 13.47 2.28
CA GLY A 566 3.12 13.31 2.22
C GLY A 566 3.86 14.21 1.23
N SER A 567 5.17 14.10 1.31
CA SER A 567 6.13 14.82 0.48
C SER A 567 7.02 13.85 -0.29
N LEU A 568 7.22 14.12 -1.56
CA LEU A 568 8.17 13.43 -2.43
C LEU A 568 9.13 14.45 -3.03
N ARG A 569 10.42 14.19 -2.91
CA ARG A 569 11.48 14.96 -3.58
C ARG A 569 12.24 14.04 -4.51
N ILE A 570 12.54 14.53 -5.73
CA ILE A 570 13.34 13.79 -6.69
C ILE A 570 14.42 14.77 -7.21
N GLY A 571 15.68 14.39 -7.03
CA GLY A 571 16.81 15.19 -7.47
C GLY A 571 16.84 15.33 -8.99
N ASN A 572 16.85 14.19 -9.70
CA ASN A 572 16.86 14.13 -11.16
C ASN A 572 15.89 13.08 -11.68
N LEU A 573 15.13 13.42 -12.68
CA LEU A 573 14.21 12.52 -13.39
C LEU A 573 14.46 12.62 -14.90
N LYS A 574 14.58 11.47 -15.55
CA LYS A 574 14.71 11.36 -17.01
C LYS A 574 13.54 10.55 -17.55
N TYR A 575 12.89 11.08 -18.59
CA TYR A 575 11.88 10.38 -19.38
C TYR A 575 12.03 10.75 -20.85
N GLY A 576 12.45 9.82 -21.69
CA GLY A 576 12.79 10.06 -23.08
C GLY A 576 13.87 11.14 -23.22
N LYS A 577 13.56 12.22 -23.92
CA LYS A 577 14.44 13.39 -24.07
C LYS A 577 14.27 14.44 -22.98
N THR A 578 13.23 14.34 -22.16
CA THR A 578 12.91 15.31 -21.11
C THR A 578 13.68 14.99 -19.84
N LYS A 579 14.35 16.01 -19.32
CA LYS A 579 15.03 15.95 -18.02
C LYS A 579 14.33 16.90 -17.05
N ALA A 580 14.02 16.42 -15.88
CA ALA A 580 13.52 17.24 -14.80
C ALA A 580 14.41 17.10 -13.57
N SER A 581 14.60 18.16 -12.82
CA SER A 581 15.42 18.17 -11.59
C SER A 581 14.75 18.98 -10.50
N ASN A 582 15.21 18.79 -9.26
CA ASN A 582 14.68 19.47 -8.07
C ASN A 582 13.16 19.36 -7.96
N ILE A 583 12.61 18.17 -8.27
CA ILE A 583 11.18 17.92 -8.21
C ILE A 583 10.77 17.83 -6.73
N ARG A 584 9.76 18.59 -6.37
CA ARG A 584 9.08 18.52 -5.08
C ARG A 584 7.59 18.40 -5.29
N ILE A 585 7.00 17.42 -4.62
CA ILE A 585 5.56 17.16 -4.64
C ILE A 585 5.10 17.01 -3.20
N ASP A 586 4.29 17.94 -2.72
CA ASP A 586 3.59 17.82 -1.44
C ASP A 586 2.11 17.55 -1.76
N LEU A 587 1.62 16.37 -1.39
CA LEU A 587 0.27 15.94 -1.72
C LEU A 587 -0.55 15.55 -0.50
N LYS A 588 -1.86 15.73 -0.61
CA LYS A 588 -2.85 15.22 0.34
C LYS A 588 -4.07 14.71 -0.40
N THR A 589 -4.54 13.51 -0.04
CA THR A 589 -5.78 12.95 -0.56
C THR A 589 -6.55 12.23 0.55
N ASP A 590 -7.88 12.33 0.51
CA ASP A 590 -8.81 11.72 1.47
C ASP A 590 -9.76 10.70 0.81
N GLY A 591 -9.48 10.35 -0.45
CA GLY A 591 -10.36 9.51 -1.27
C GLY A 591 -11.49 10.26 -1.98
N GLN A 592 -11.66 11.57 -1.73
CA GLN A 592 -12.62 12.44 -2.41
C GLN A 592 -11.93 13.53 -3.23
N LYS A 593 -10.84 14.06 -2.71
CA LYS A 593 -10.04 15.12 -3.29
C LYS A 593 -8.56 14.76 -3.23
N LEU A 594 -7.83 15.13 -4.28
CA LEU A 594 -6.36 15.15 -4.29
C LEU A 594 -5.94 16.61 -4.34
N ASN A 595 -5.17 17.04 -3.37
CA ASN A 595 -4.56 18.36 -3.30
C ASN A 595 -3.05 18.23 -3.44
N LEU A 596 -2.47 18.77 -4.49
CA LEU A 596 -1.05 18.97 -4.67
C LEU A 596 -0.72 20.38 -4.21
N LYS A 597 -0.38 20.53 -2.93
CA LYS A 597 -0.08 21.84 -2.30
C LYS A 597 1.15 22.49 -2.91
N THR A 598 2.11 21.66 -3.26
CA THR A 598 3.35 22.10 -3.90
C THR A 598 3.69 21.08 -4.97
N LEU A 599 3.76 21.55 -6.19
CA LEU A 599 4.40 20.85 -7.28
C LEU A 599 5.46 21.79 -7.83
N SER A 600 6.73 21.48 -7.70
CA SER A 600 7.79 22.29 -8.29
C SER A 600 8.82 21.39 -8.95
N ALA A 601 9.37 21.85 -10.09
CA ALA A 601 10.40 21.14 -10.82
C ALA A 601 11.13 22.11 -11.75
N LYS A 602 12.39 21.81 -12.04
CA LYS A 602 13.10 22.38 -13.19
C LYS A 602 13.04 21.36 -14.32
N VAL A 603 12.27 21.65 -15.35
CA VAL A 603 12.09 20.79 -16.55
C VAL A 603 12.88 21.39 -17.70
N ASN A 604 13.94 20.70 -18.12
CA ASN A 604 14.94 21.26 -19.04
C ASN A 604 15.44 22.62 -18.48
N ASP A 605 15.14 23.74 -19.19
CA ASP A 605 15.53 25.09 -18.77
C ASP A 605 14.41 25.85 -18.02
N SER A 606 13.24 25.23 -17.82
CA SER A 606 12.06 25.86 -17.25
C SER A 606 11.92 25.53 -15.77
N GLN A 607 11.80 26.55 -14.91
CA GLN A 607 11.38 26.37 -13.51
C GLN A 607 9.86 26.43 -13.45
N ILE A 608 9.25 25.36 -13.00
CA ILE A 608 7.80 25.22 -12.88
C ILE A 608 7.43 25.13 -11.41
N SER A 609 6.41 25.85 -11.00
CA SER A 609 5.73 25.67 -9.72
C SER A 609 4.23 25.69 -9.91
N ALA A 610 3.54 24.79 -9.21
CA ALA A 610 2.10 24.68 -9.33
C ALA A 610 1.44 24.22 -8.03
N ASN A 611 0.19 24.62 -7.86
CA ASN A 611 -0.75 24.01 -6.92
C ASN A 611 -1.88 23.43 -7.75
N VAL A 612 -2.27 22.19 -7.46
CA VAL A 612 -3.31 21.52 -8.24
C VAL A 612 -4.26 20.80 -7.29
N ASP A 613 -5.53 21.02 -7.44
CA ASP A 613 -6.61 20.28 -6.79
C ASP A 613 -7.35 19.44 -7.82
N VAL A 614 -7.63 18.21 -7.45
CA VAL A 614 -8.43 17.29 -8.27
C VAL A 614 -9.59 16.77 -7.41
N SER A 615 -10.79 16.92 -7.91
CA SER A 615 -12.02 16.41 -7.27
C SER A 615 -12.81 15.56 -8.26
N ARG A 616 -13.83 14.82 -7.75
CA ARG A 616 -14.71 13.98 -8.58
C ARG A 616 -13.94 12.98 -9.44
N PHE A 617 -13.21 12.05 -8.83
CA PHE A 617 -12.26 11.13 -9.50
C PHE A 617 -12.84 10.30 -10.67
N ASN A 618 -14.17 10.11 -10.78
CA ASN A 618 -14.77 9.46 -11.94
C ASN A 618 -14.94 10.39 -13.15
N ASP A 619 -15.11 11.69 -12.88
CA ASP A 619 -15.22 12.77 -13.84
C ASP A 619 -14.41 13.95 -13.29
N PRO A 620 -13.06 13.88 -13.41
CA PRO A 620 -12.16 14.76 -12.69
C PRO A 620 -12.40 16.24 -13.01
N VAL A 621 -12.43 17.04 -11.94
CA VAL A 621 -12.39 18.50 -12.02
C VAL A 621 -11.06 18.98 -11.47
N TYR A 622 -10.32 19.67 -12.28
CA TYR A 622 -9.02 20.22 -11.96
C TYR A 622 -9.12 21.71 -11.60
N THR A 623 -8.52 22.10 -10.48
CA THR A 623 -8.28 23.50 -10.16
C THR A 623 -6.78 23.70 -10.00
N PHE A 624 -6.21 24.70 -10.64
CA PHE A 624 -4.75 24.87 -10.65
C PHE A 624 -4.31 26.32 -10.62
N ASN A 625 -3.09 26.52 -10.11
CA ASN A 625 -2.33 27.75 -10.25
C ASN A 625 -0.91 27.33 -10.64
N ILE A 626 -0.47 27.72 -11.82
CA ILE A 626 0.80 27.32 -12.42
C ILE A 626 1.66 28.56 -12.69
N ASN A 627 2.91 28.52 -12.25
CA ASN A 627 3.90 29.53 -12.57
C ASN A 627 5.09 28.86 -13.28
N VAL A 628 5.50 29.41 -14.41
CA VAL A 628 6.64 28.97 -15.20
C VAL A 628 7.52 30.20 -15.47
N ASP A 629 8.81 30.11 -15.19
CA ASP A 629 9.73 31.23 -15.45
C ASP A 629 9.96 31.42 -16.94
N LYS A 630 10.22 30.34 -17.66
CA LYS A 630 10.53 30.32 -19.08
C LYS A 630 10.00 29.07 -19.75
N LEU A 631 9.33 29.20 -20.88
CA LEU A 631 8.82 28.06 -21.65
C LEU A 631 9.07 28.26 -23.15
N ASP A 632 9.94 27.46 -23.73
CA ASP A 632 10.03 27.29 -25.19
C ASP A 632 9.10 26.15 -25.62
N ALA A 633 7.86 26.51 -25.90
CA ALA A 633 6.82 25.52 -26.27
C ALA A 633 7.11 24.88 -27.65
N ASP A 634 7.91 25.53 -28.50
CA ASP A 634 8.29 24.97 -29.81
C ASP A 634 9.12 23.70 -29.72
N GLN A 635 9.78 23.43 -28.55
CA GLN A 635 10.54 22.21 -28.32
C GLN A 635 9.64 20.98 -28.12
N TYR A 636 8.39 21.21 -27.73
CA TYR A 636 7.41 20.12 -27.39
C TYR A 636 6.41 19.88 -28.54
N ILE A 637 6.36 20.78 -29.53
CA ILE A 637 5.54 20.61 -30.72
C ILE A 637 6.33 19.77 -31.73
N THR A 638 5.88 18.57 -32.02
CA THR A 638 6.53 17.68 -33.00
C THR A 638 6.45 18.32 -34.42
N LYS A 639 7.50 18.13 -35.23
CA LYS A 639 7.53 18.68 -36.62
C LYS A 639 6.37 18.15 -37.49
N SER A 640 5.72 17.05 -37.10
CA SER A 640 4.53 16.52 -37.76
C SER A 640 3.28 17.35 -37.53
N ASP A 641 3.25 18.11 -36.40
CA ASP A 641 2.10 18.96 -36.06
C ASP A 641 2.20 20.38 -36.64
N ARG A 642 3.32 20.72 -37.26
CA ARG A 642 3.44 21.98 -38.04
C ARG A 642 2.81 21.75 -39.39
N PRO A 643 1.84 22.56 -39.80
CA PRO A 643 1.30 22.47 -41.16
C PRO A 643 2.47 22.62 -42.15
N SER A 644 2.90 21.55 -42.81
CA SER A 644 3.83 21.64 -43.92
C SER A 644 3.09 22.28 -45.08
N VAL A 645 3.67 23.33 -45.68
CA VAL A 645 3.11 24.15 -46.76
C VAL A 645 2.83 23.34 -48.05
N LYS A 646 2.81 22.01 -47.99
CA LYS A 646 2.58 21.14 -49.16
C LYS A 646 1.60 19.97 -48.91
N ASN A 647 0.58 20.13 -48.08
CA ASN A 647 -0.53 19.18 -48.10
C ASN A 647 -1.80 19.94 -48.49
N THR A 648 -2.26 19.74 -49.70
CA THR A 648 -3.56 20.17 -50.24
C THR A 648 -4.74 19.44 -49.61
N GLY A 649 -4.56 18.71 -48.49
CA GLY A 649 -5.58 18.06 -47.70
C GLY A 649 -5.98 18.88 -46.48
N ASP A 650 -7.26 19.05 -46.28
CA ASP A 650 -7.83 19.79 -45.15
C ASP A 650 -7.55 19.01 -43.83
N THR A 651 -6.67 19.53 -42.95
CA THR A 651 -6.25 18.84 -41.72
C THR A 651 -7.36 18.86 -40.68
N PRO A 652 -7.89 17.71 -40.26
CA PRO A 652 -8.93 17.64 -39.20
C PRO A 652 -8.42 18.19 -37.89
N ILE A 653 -9.27 18.86 -37.12
CA ILE A 653 -9.03 19.30 -35.76
C ILE A 653 -9.79 18.39 -34.80
N ASP A 654 -9.05 17.66 -33.95
CA ASP A 654 -9.65 16.83 -32.91
C ASP A 654 -9.68 17.59 -31.56
N LEU A 655 -10.89 17.95 -31.14
CA LEU A 655 -11.18 18.59 -29.85
C LEU A 655 -11.95 17.63 -28.92
N SER A 656 -11.94 16.34 -29.17
CA SER A 656 -12.67 15.33 -28.37
C SER A 656 -12.23 15.33 -26.90
N ALA A 657 -10.95 15.52 -26.66
CA ALA A 657 -10.38 15.61 -25.28
C ALA A 657 -11.04 16.76 -24.48
N LEU A 658 -11.38 17.89 -25.12
CA LEU A 658 -11.99 19.03 -24.45
C LEU A 658 -13.40 18.72 -23.92
N LYS A 659 -14.13 17.78 -24.54
CA LYS A 659 -15.49 17.40 -24.14
C LYS A 659 -15.55 16.77 -22.72
N LYS A 660 -14.44 16.19 -22.28
CA LYS A 660 -14.31 15.50 -20.98
C LYS A 660 -13.35 16.21 -20.02
N PHE A 661 -12.81 17.36 -20.44
CA PHE A 661 -11.86 18.11 -19.65
C PHE A 661 -12.58 19.20 -18.85
N ASN A 662 -12.63 19.03 -17.52
CA ASN A 662 -13.18 20.01 -16.60
C ASN A 662 -12.05 20.62 -15.78
N ALA A 663 -11.76 21.91 -16.00
CA ALA A 663 -10.64 22.58 -15.35
C ALA A 663 -10.90 24.07 -15.16
N SER A 664 -10.36 24.63 -14.07
CA SER A 664 -10.30 26.06 -13.86
C SER A 664 -9.00 26.43 -13.16
N GLY A 665 -8.40 27.55 -13.55
CA GLY A 665 -7.17 28.00 -12.93
C GLY A 665 -6.46 29.08 -13.70
N GLU A 666 -5.31 29.46 -13.18
CA GLU A 666 -4.43 30.47 -13.76
C GLU A 666 -3.07 29.87 -14.09
N ALA A 667 -2.48 30.32 -15.19
CA ALA A 667 -1.10 30.05 -15.55
C ALA A 667 -0.37 31.38 -15.83
N LYS A 668 0.76 31.55 -15.17
CA LYS A 668 1.67 32.69 -15.34
C LYS A 668 2.98 32.18 -15.91
N ILE A 669 3.46 32.78 -17.00
CA ILE A 669 4.69 32.38 -17.65
C ILE A 669 5.55 33.63 -17.84
N GLY A 670 6.75 33.63 -17.26
CA GLY A 670 7.65 34.77 -17.32
C GLY A 670 8.09 35.07 -18.75
N TRP A 671 8.52 34.05 -19.49
CA TRP A 671 8.87 34.13 -20.90
C TRP A 671 8.31 32.90 -21.65
N LEU A 672 7.60 33.17 -22.75
CA LEU A 672 7.01 32.12 -23.59
C LEU A 672 7.41 32.32 -25.04
N LYS A 673 7.91 31.23 -25.65
CA LYS A 673 8.05 31.13 -27.10
C LYS A 673 7.09 30.08 -27.64
N LEU A 674 6.19 30.51 -28.53
CA LEU A 674 5.21 29.63 -29.17
C LEU A 674 5.06 30.00 -30.63
N ALA A 675 5.23 29.06 -31.54
CA ALA A 675 5.24 29.27 -33.00
C ALA A 675 6.22 30.39 -33.42
N ASN A 676 7.41 30.41 -32.82
CA ASN A 676 8.45 31.44 -32.87
C ASN A 676 8.11 32.81 -32.26
N ILE A 677 6.83 33.08 -31.90
CA ILE A 677 6.44 34.33 -31.24
C ILE A 677 6.97 34.32 -29.81
N LYS A 678 7.62 35.39 -29.41
CA LYS A 678 8.20 35.59 -28.08
C LYS A 678 7.34 36.56 -27.28
N THR A 679 6.96 36.14 -26.09
CA THR A 679 6.12 36.93 -25.19
C THR A 679 6.70 36.85 -23.77
N GLU A 680 6.43 37.89 -22.98
CA GLU A 680 6.82 37.97 -21.57
C GLU A 680 5.60 38.26 -20.70
N HIS A 681 5.71 37.95 -19.40
CA HIS A 681 4.66 38.20 -18.40
C HIS A 681 3.29 37.67 -18.83
N VAL A 682 3.28 36.49 -19.43
CA VAL A 682 2.04 35.84 -19.90
C VAL A 682 1.15 35.45 -18.72
N ASN A 683 -0.10 35.88 -18.76
CA ASN A 683 -1.12 35.51 -17.80
C ASN A 683 -2.32 34.92 -18.54
N ILE A 684 -2.69 33.69 -18.16
CA ILE A 684 -3.78 32.92 -18.76
C ILE A 684 -4.71 32.44 -17.69
N GLY A 685 -5.95 32.92 -17.66
CA GLY A 685 -7.04 32.33 -16.91
C GLY A 685 -7.76 31.30 -17.77
N LEU A 686 -7.88 30.05 -17.32
CA LEU A 686 -8.62 28.97 -17.99
C LEU A 686 -9.87 28.61 -17.22
N LYS A 687 -10.99 28.50 -17.94
CA LYS A 687 -12.19 27.81 -17.47
C LYS A 687 -12.66 26.87 -18.58
N ALA A 688 -12.62 25.57 -18.32
CA ALA A 688 -13.07 24.53 -19.24
C ALA A 688 -14.11 23.64 -18.53
N GLU A 689 -15.24 23.41 -19.16
CA GLU A 689 -16.32 22.62 -18.62
C GLU A 689 -17.14 22.00 -19.75
N ASN A 690 -17.27 20.66 -19.77
CA ASN A 690 -18.13 19.91 -20.69
C ASN A 690 -17.98 20.33 -22.16
N GLY A 691 -16.75 20.50 -22.65
CA GLY A 691 -16.47 20.84 -24.03
C GLY A 691 -16.46 22.33 -24.36
N LEU A 692 -16.68 23.18 -23.37
CA LEU A 692 -16.56 24.62 -23.50
C LEU A 692 -15.33 25.10 -22.74
N ALA A 693 -14.34 25.67 -23.42
CA ALA A 693 -13.16 26.28 -22.82
C ALA A 693 -13.12 27.79 -23.09
N THR A 694 -12.77 28.53 -22.07
CA THR A 694 -12.57 29.98 -22.14
C THR A 694 -11.22 30.30 -21.52
N LEU A 695 -10.34 30.94 -22.27
CA LEU A 695 -9.09 31.54 -21.80
C LEU A 695 -9.35 33.04 -21.61
N SER A 696 -9.44 33.47 -20.35
CA SER A 696 -9.66 34.83 -19.97
C SER A 696 -9.28 35.10 -18.52
N PRO A 697 -8.37 36.06 -18.23
CA PRO A 697 -7.63 36.84 -19.18
C PRO A 697 -6.66 36.01 -20.05
N PHE A 698 -6.31 36.51 -21.21
CA PHE A 698 -5.19 36.05 -22.02
C PHE A 698 -4.35 37.28 -22.37
N SER A 699 -3.31 37.55 -21.60
CA SER A 699 -2.51 38.76 -21.70
C SER A 699 -1.01 38.43 -21.64
N ALA A 700 -0.22 39.27 -22.31
CA ALA A 700 1.23 39.17 -22.31
C ALA A 700 1.87 40.49 -22.75
N ASP A 701 3.14 40.66 -22.49
CA ASP A 701 3.98 41.65 -23.12
C ASP A 701 4.66 41.02 -24.34
N LEU A 702 4.71 41.71 -25.43
CA LEU A 702 5.37 41.27 -26.66
C LEU A 702 5.89 42.43 -27.52
N TYR A 703 7.09 42.30 -28.01
CA TYR A 703 7.72 43.25 -28.96
C TYR A 703 7.51 44.72 -28.57
N GLN A 704 7.92 45.12 -27.35
CA GLN A 704 7.82 46.45 -26.75
C GLN A 704 6.38 46.95 -26.45
N GLY A 705 5.36 46.15 -26.69
CA GLY A 705 3.95 46.43 -26.38
C GLY A 705 3.35 45.36 -25.49
N ASN A 706 2.06 45.43 -25.39
CA ASN A 706 1.30 44.43 -24.62
C ASN A 706 0.10 43.94 -25.42
N MET A 707 -0.37 42.77 -25.04
CA MET A 707 -1.59 42.19 -25.58
C MET A 707 -2.55 41.77 -24.45
N SER A 708 -3.82 41.87 -24.68
CA SER A 708 -4.85 41.37 -23.79
C SER A 708 -6.11 40.98 -24.55
N GLY A 709 -6.77 39.90 -24.09
CA GLY A 709 -7.96 39.43 -24.78
C GLY A 709 -8.51 38.13 -24.20
N MET A 710 -9.27 37.42 -25.02
CA MET A 710 -9.89 36.15 -24.66
C MET A 710 -9.95 35.22 -25.88
N LEU A 711 -9.88 33.93 -25.58
CA LEU A 711 -10.16 32.84 -26.53
C LEU A 711 -11.25 31.97 -25.94
N LYS A 712 -12.31 31.70 -26.69
CA LYS A 712 -13.39 30.78 -26.33
C LYS A 712 -13.49 29.69 -27.41
N VAL A 713 -13.48 28.43 -26.95
CA VAL A 713 -13.58 27.25 -27.81
C VAL A 713 -14.78 26.42 -27.34
N ASP A 714 -15.78 26.26 -28.16
CA ASP A 714 -16.92 25.40 -27.92
C ASP A 714 -16.84 24.17 -28.82
N ALA A 715 -16.51 23.02 -28.22
CA ALA A 715 -16.35 21.74 -28.89
C ALA A 715 -17.53 20.78 -28.64
N ARG A 716 -18.64 21.25 -28.05
CA ARG A 716 -19.79 20.39 -27.70
C ARG A 716 -20.45 19.77 -28.93
N THR A 717 -20.52 20.54 -30.02
CA THR A 717 -21.02 20.12 -31.33
C THR A 717 -19.93 20.32 -32.37
N LYS A 718 -20.23 21.04 -33.48
CA LYS A 718 -19.22 21.50 -34.42
C LYS A 718 -18.34 22.54 -33.73
N PRO A 719 -17.02 22.45 -33.75
CA PRO A 719 -16.14 23.42 -33.13
C PRO A 719 -16.49 24.86 -33.53
N ASN A 720 -16.67 25.70 -32.51
CA ASN A 720 -16.88 27.14 -32.65
C ASN A 720 -15.84 27.88 -31.81
N ILE A 721 -15.07 28.76 -32.44
CA ILE A 721 -13.97 29.49 -31.83
C ILE A 721 -14.26 30.96 -31.91
N VAL A 722 -14.18 31.66 -30.78
CA VAL A 722 -14.24 33.12 -30.68
C VAL A 722 -12.91 33.62 -30.15
N PHE A 723 -12.27 34.53 -30.87
CA PHE A 723 -10.98 35.10 -30.49
C PHE A 723 -11.11 36.63 -30.49
N LYS A 724 -10.88 37.23 -29.32
CA LYS A 724 -10.86 38.69 -29.16
C LYS A 724 -9.52 39.07 -28.56
N GLN A 725 -8.78 39.92 -29.27
CA GLN A 725 -7.44 40.29 -28.87
C GLN A 725 -7.20 41.78 -29.16
N SER A 726 -6.68 42.49 -28.18
CA SER A 726 -6.21 43.87 -28.33
C SER A 726 -4.71 43.89 -28.06
N MET A 727 -3.96 44.43 -28.99
CA MET A 727 -2.53 44.68 -28.87
C MET A 727 -2.29 46.16 -28.85
N LYS A 728 -1.43 46.67 -27.98
CA LYS A 728 -1.10 48.07 -27.83
C LYS A 728 0.39 48.33 -27.87
N SER A 729 0.81 49.30 -28.62
CA SER A 729 2.21 49.73 -28.73
C SER A 729 3.19 48.64 -29.18
N VAL A 730 2.72 47.67 -29.96
CA VAL A 730 3.53 46.54 -30.43
C VAL A 730 4.37 46.92 -31.63
N ALA A 731 5.67 46.55 -31.62
CA ALA A 731 6.54 46.69 -32.80
C ALA A 731 6.17 45.57 -33.79
N ILE A 732 5.48 45.94 -34.86
CA ILE A 732 4.90 44.99 -35.83
C ILE A 732 5.97 44.29 -36.66
N GLY A 733 7.06 44.96 -37.02
CA GLY A 733 8.12 44.35 -37.84
C GLY A 733 8.71 43.07 -37.22
N PRO A 734 9.25 43.12 -36.00
CA PRO A 734 9.73 41.94 -35.31
C PRO A 734 8.66 40.86 -35.09
N LEU A 735 7.41 41.25 -34.80
CA LEU A 735 6.30 40.32 -34.67
C LEU A 735 6.04 39.55 -35.96
N MET A 736 6.00 40.24 -37.12
CA MET A 736 5.79 39.62 -38.43
C MET A 736 6.95 38.70 -38.83
N ILE A 737 8.18 39.07 -38.50
CA ILE A 737 9.35 38.21 -38.76
C ILE A 737 9.22 36.90 -37.99
N ASP A 738 8.94 36.97 -36.72
CA ASP A 738 8.85 35.77 -35.88
C ASP A 738 7.58 34.92 -36.21
N ALA A 739 6.42 35.56 -36.45
CA ALA A 739 5.14 34.86 -36.67
C ALA A 739 5.03 34.23 -38.05
N ILE A 740 5.44 34.94 -39.14
CA ILE A 740 5.18 34.52 -40.52
C ILE A 740 6.42 34.61 -41.42
N ASN A 741 7.59 34.82 -40.87
CA ASN A 741 8.85 35.02 -41.59
C ASN A 741 8.73 36.09 -42.71
N ASN A 742 8.05 37.20 -42.40
CA ASN A 742 7.82 38.29 -43.30
C ASN A 742 8.20 39.61 -42.64
N ASN A 743 8.90 40.51 -43.35
CA ASN A 743 9.35 41.82 -42.87
C ASN A 743 8.81 42.99 -43.68
N MET A 744 7.71 42.81 -44.42
CA MET A 744 7.19 43.84 -45.32
C MET A 744 6.59 45.05 -44.62
N LEU A 745 6.08 44.89 -43.38
CA LEU A 745 5.51 46.01 -42.62
C LEU A 745 6.28 46.22 -41.32
N ASP A 746 6.69 47.45 -41.09
CA ASP A 746 7.32 47.89 -39.85
C ASP A 746 6.52 49.05 -39.25
N GLY A 747 6.69 49.30 -37.96
CA GLY A 747 6.00 50.34 -37.24
C GLY A 747 5.60 49.89 -35.85
N LYS A 748 5.21 50.82 -35.01
CA LYS A 748 4.74 50.56 -33.64
C LYS A 748 3.30 51.00 -33.52
N GLY A 749 2.41 50.12 -32.98
CA GLY A 749 1.01 50.53 -32.89
C GLY A 749 0.10 49.51 -32.24
N SER A 750 -1.17 49.62 -32.50
CA SER A 750 -2.22 48.80 -31.99
C SER A 750 -2.87 47.93 -33.08
N LEU A 751 -3.22 46.72 -32.66
CA LEU A 751 -3.99 45.77 -33.46
C LEU A 751 -5.15 45.27 -32.60
N ASN A 752 -6.37 45.40 -33.11
CA ASN A 752 -7.54 44.82 -32.45
C ASN A 752 -8.14 43.78 -33.39
N VAL A 753 -8.49 42.63 -32.84
CA VAL A 753 -9.09 41.48 -33.55
C VAL A 753 -10.28 40.99 -32.73
N ASP A 754 -11.45 40.93 -33.36
CA ASP A 754 -12.64 40.28 -32.79
C ASP A 754 -13.25 39.40 -33.88
N ILE A 755 -12.92 38.10 -33.80
CA ILE A 755 -13.27 37.12 -34.83
C ILE A 755 -13.93 35.89 -34.25
N SER A 756 -14.77 35.28 -35.05
CA SER A 756 -15.38 34.01 -34.76
C SER A 756 -15.30 33.10 -35.98
N THR A 757 -15.18 31.80 -35.73
CA THR A 757 -15.13 30.81 -36.79
C THR A 757 -15.68 29.47 -36.34
N SER A 758 -16.12 28.61 -37.28
CA SER A 758 -16.66 27.28 -36.95
C SER A 758 -16.27 26.25 -38.03
N GLY A 759 -15.68 25.13 -37.61
CA GLY A 759 -15.25 24.09 -38.54
C GLY A 759 -14.58 22.90 -37.89
N ASN A 760 -14.52 21.75 -38.58
CA ASN A 760 -13.86 20.54 -38.15
C ASN A 760 -12.42 20.39 -38.69
N SER A 761 -11.96 21.38 -39.46
CA SER A 761 -10.63 21.39 -40.07
C SER A 761 -10.10 22.79 -40.18
N VAL A 762 -8.78 22.93 -40.37
CA VAL A 762 -8.11 24.23 -40.52
C VAL A 762 -8.69 25.01 -41.73
N GLY A 763 -8.91 24.35 -42.86
CA GLY A 763 -9.50 24.98 -44.04
C GLY A 763 -10.95 25.40 -43.81
N ALA A 764 -11.75 24.57 -43.10
CA ALA A 764 -13.12 24.93 -42.72
C ALA A 764 -13.16 26.14 -41.80
N LEU A 765 -12.24 26.25 -40.81
CA LEU A 765 -12.12 27.41 -39.93
C LEU A 765 -11.74 28.65 -40.70
N LYS A 766 -10.75 28.59 -41.59
CA LYS A 766 -10.39 29.74 -42.45
C LYS A 766 -11.55 30.21 -43.32
N LYS A 767 -12.29 29.32 -43.96
CA LYS A 767 -13.46 29.62 -44.82
C LYS A 767 -14.66 30.19 -44.06
N SER A 768 -14.81 29.87 -42.79
CA SER A 768 -15.94 30.36 -41.96
C SER A 768 -15.56 31.50 -41.02
N LEU A 769 -14.39 32.11 -41.24
CA LEU A 769 -13.91 33.22 -40.41
C LEU A 769 -14.79 34.47 -40.63
N ASN A 770 -15.32 35.01 -39.55
CA ASN A 770 -16.13 36.25 -39.56
C ASN A 770 -15.71 37.16 -38.40
N GLY A 771 -15.88 38.46 -38.58
CA GLY A 771 -15.59 39.43 -37.53
C GLY A 771 -14.93 40.70 -38.05
N ASN A 772 -14.18 41.37 -37.15
CA ASN A 772 -13.53 42.62 -37.47
C ASN A 772 -12.06 42.60 -37.02
N ALA A 773 -11.22 43.32 -37.74
CA ALA A 773 -9.86 43.62 -37.33
C ALA A 773 -9.53 45.08 -37.62
N SER A 774 -8.73 45.70 -36.74
CA SER A 774 -8.27 47.08 -36.99
C SER A 774 -6.80 47.21 -36.66
N LEU A 775 -6.10 47.96 -37.43
CA LEU A 775 -4.66 48.25 -37.32
C LEU A 775 -4.45 49.78 -37.30
N ASN A 776 -3.62 50.20 -36.35
CA ASN A 776 -3.17 51.60 -36.27
C ASN A 776 -1.66 51.58 -35.93
N LEU A 777 -0.84 51.98 -36.91
CA LEU A 777 0.62 51.96 -36.77
C LEU A 777 1.15 53.41 -36.89
N ALA A 778 2.18 53.71 -36.13
CA ALA A 778 2.93 54.96 -36.22
C ALA A 778 4.40 54.68 -36.53
N ASP A 779 5.07 55.64 -37.09
CA ASP A 779 6.51 55.68 -37.32
C ASP A 779 7.06 54.38 -37.95
N GLY A 780 6.51 54.01 -39.08
CA GLY A 780 6.75 52.73 -39.69
C GLY A 780 7.26 52.84 -41.16
N ALA A 781 7.39 51.66 -41.76
CA ALA A 781 7.80 51.53 -43.15
C ALA A 781 7.12 50.37 -43.86
N LEU A 782 6.68 50.54 -45.07
CA LEU A 782 6.30 49.42 -45.92
C LEU A 782 7.57 49.08 -46.76
N LYS A 783 8.12 47.90 -46.44
CA LYS A 783 9.33 47.37 -47.11
C LYS A 783 8.91 46.54 -48.33
N GLY A 784 9.83 46.44 -49.27
CA GLY A 784 9.59 45.81 -50.60
C GLY A 784 9.13 46.70 -51.71
N VAL A 785 8.72 47.91 -51.41
CA VAL A 785 8.32 48.91 -52.40
C VAL A 785 8.78 50.35 -52.01
N ASP A 786 9.50 51.02 -52.85
CA ASP A 786 9.74 52.45 -52.70
C ASP A 786 8.80 53.17 -53.67
N ILE A 787 7.61 53.54 -53.15
CA ILE A 787 6.60 54.17 -53.95
C ILE A 787 7.14 55.52 -54.44
N ALA A 788 7.85 56.28 -53.58
CA ALA A 788 8.45 57.57 -53.93
C ALA A 788 9.57 57.46 -55.00
N GLY A 789 10.47 56.50 -54.85
CA GLY A 789 11.52 56.23 -55.85
C GLY A 789 10.95 55.76 -57.18
N SER A 790 9.91 54.85 -57.10
CA SER A 790 9.22 54.43 -58.34
C SER A 790 8.57 55.56 -59.08
N ILE A 791 8.03 56.54 -58.40
CA ILE A 791 7.47 57.78 -59.02
C ILE A 791 8.58 58.63 -59.59
N ARG A 792 9.73 58.81 -58.93
CA ARG A 792 10.90 59.52 -59.45
C ARG A 792 11.46 58.84 -60.71
N GLU A 793 11.55 57.53 -60.74
CA GLU A 793 11.96 56.78 -61.94
C GLU A 793 11.01 56.93 -63.10
N LEU A 794 9.70 56.99 -62.84
CA LEU A 794 8.65 57.22 -63.79
C LEU A 794 8.83 58.65 -64.47
N LYS A 795 9.12 59.63 -63.67
CA LYS A 795 9.39 61.02 -64.18
C LYS A 795 10.57 61.04 -65.12
N ASN A 796 11.60 60.20 -64.89
CA ASN A 796 12.84 60.22 -65.63
C ASN A 796 12.84 59.29 -66.84
N LYS A 797 11.87 58.37 -67.02
CA LYS A 797 11.79 57.40 -68.11
C LYS A 797 10.60 57.70 -69.02
N VAL A 798 10.91 58.16 -70.28
CA VAL A 798 9.91 58.45 -71.32
C VAL A 798 9.16 57.18 -71.80
N ASN A 799 9.54 56.00 -71.36
CA ASN A 799 8.92 54.69 -71.76
C ASN A 799 8.25 53.97 -70.58
N PHE A 800 7.34 54.65 -69.86
CA PHE A 800 6.64 54.09 -68.71
C PHE A 800 5.54 53.05 -69.05
N LEU A 801 5.20 52.85 -70.33
CA LEU A 801 4.16 51.93 -70.80
C LEU A 801 4.60 50.45 -70.83
N LYS A 802 5.82 50.13 -70.39
CA LYS A 802 6.37 48.72 -70.40
C LYS A 802 6.79 48.19 -69.03
N ALA A 803 6.39 48.81 -67.96
CA ALA A 803 6.73 48.29 -66.60
C ALA A 803 5.95 47.00 -66.29
N LYS A 804 6.62 45.87 -66.18
CA LYS A 804 6.09 44.61 -65.69
C LYS A 804 5.88 44.67 -64.15
N ASP A 805 4.89 43.99 -63.66
CA ASP A 805 4.72 43.75 -62.22
C ASP A 805 6.05 43.32 -61.60
N SER A 806 6.50 44.04 -60.56
CA SER A 806 7.74 43.71 -59.86
C SER A 806 7.48 42.95 -58.60
N LEU A 807 8.33 41.96 -58.31
CA LEU A 807 8.39 41.28 -57.00
C LEU A 807 8.90 42.28 -55.94
N ALA A 808 8.48 42.05 -54.67
CA ALA A 808 8.97 42.85 -53.55
C ALA A 808 10.51 42.83 -53.45
N ASP A 809 11.17 43.94 -53.43
CA ASP A 809 12.61 44.08 -53.18
C ASP A 809 12.83 44.63 -51.76
N THR A 810 13.30 43.81 -50.85
CA THR A 810 13.44 44.12 -49.41
C THR A 810 14.38 45.31 -49.14
N LYS A 811 15.19 45.77 -50.09
CA LYS A 811 16.04 46.99 -50.00
C LYS A 811 15.24 48.24 -50.21
N LYS A 812 14.06 48.17 -50.85
CA LYS A 812 13.17 49.29 -51.13
C LYS A 812 12.18 49.44 -49.97
N LYS A 813 11.90 50.67 -49.53
CA LYS A 813 10.93 50.97 -48.48
C LYS A 813 10.20 52.30 -48.77
N THR A 814 8.97 52.35 -48.24
CA THR A 814 8.18 53.56 -48.13
C THR A 814 7.91 53.85 -46.64
N ASP A 815 8.54 54.87 -46.08
CA ASP A 815 8.37 55.29 -44.71
C ASP A 815 7.02 56.00 -44.54
N PHE A 816 6.34 55.78 -43.38
CA PHE A 816 5.10 56.47 -43.01
C PHE A 816 5.14 56.90 -41.57
N SER A 817 4.49 58.02 -41.25
CA SER A 817 4.24 58.48 -39.87
C SER A 817 3.00 57.87 -39.26
N GLU A 818 2.01 57.46 -40.03
CA GLU A 818 0.75 56.85 -39.61
C GLU A 818 0.21 55.96 -40.74
N LEU A 819 -0.28 54.74 -40.29
CA LEU A 819 -1.01 53.81 -41.14
C LEU A 819 -2.17 53.25 -40.38
N THR A 820 -3.39 53.44 -40.87
CA THR A 820 -4.64 52.95 -40.25
C THR A 820 -5.44 52.13 -41.23
N ALA A 821 -6.02 51.02 -40.78
CA ALA A 821 -6.94 50.20 -41.58
C ALA A 821 -7.90 49.47 -40.66
N SER A 822 -9.16 49.30 -41.12
CA SER A 822 -10.09 48.37 -40.50
C SER A 822 -10.62 47.35 -41.51
N PHE A 823 -10.86 46.16 -41.07
CA PHE A 823 -11.26 45.03 -41.89
C PHE A 823 -12.56 44.45 -41.37
N VAL A 824 -13.51 44.25 -42.27
CA VAL A 824 -14.70 43.46 -42.02
C VAL A 824 -14.47 42.07 -42.64
N ILE A 825 -14.45 41.05 -41.81
CA ILE A 825 -14.17 39.70 -42.24
C ILE A 825 -15.48 38.95 -42.43
N LYS A 826 -15.75 38.43 -43.62
CA LYS A 826 -16.91 37.58 -43.91
C LYS A 826 -16.45 36.35 -44.71
N ASN A 827 -16.80 35.14 -44.18
CA ASN A 827 -16.51 33.88 -44.83
C ASN A 827 -15.03 33.72 -45.29
N GLY A 828 -14.13 34.17 -44.42
CA GLY A 828 -12.69 34.05 -44.66
C GLY A 828 -12.07 35.17 -45.53
N VAL A 829 -12.87 36.12 -46.01
CA VAL A 829 -12.38 37.29 -46.78
C VAL A 829 -12.45 38.53 -45.91
N ALA A 830 -11.32 39.17 -45.69
CA ALA A 830 -11.19 40.42 -44.98
C ALA A 830 -11.26 41.57 -46.00
N HIS A 831 -12.35 42.32 -45.99
CA HIS A 831 -12.60 43.45 -46.81
C HIS A 831 -12.20 44.76 -46.11
N ASN A 832 -11.52 45.65 -46.85
CA ASN A 832 -11.13 46.96 -46.31
C ASN A 832 -11.48 48.08 -47.31
N GLU A 833 -11.96 49.23 -46.77
CA GLU A 833 -12.29 50.41 -47.56
C GLU A 833 -11.73 51.70 -46.94
N ASP A 834 -11.05 51.59 -45.79
CA ASP A 834 -10.61 52.78 -45.02
C ASP A 834 -9.11 52.89 -44.79
N LEU A 835 -8.29 52.15 -45.59
CA LEU A 835 -6.86 52.24 -45.49
C LEU A 835 -6.41 53.68 -45.64
N ALA A 836 -5.77 54.25 -44.63
CA ALA A 836 -5.18 55.57 -44.69
C ALA A 836 -3.72 55.52 -44.27
N MET A 837 -2.89 56.26 -44.93
CA MET A 837 -1.45 56.35 -44.65
C MET A 837 -0.96 57.82 -44.85
N LYS A 838 -0.11 58.21 -43.88
CA LYS A 838 0.61 59.49 -43.93
C LYS A 838 2.10 59.20 -44.11
N ALA A 839 2.63 59.51 -45.28
CA ALA A 839 4.05 59.39 -45.58
C ALA A 839 4.61 60.77 -45.94
N PRO A 840 5.92 61.02 -45.88
CA PRO A 840 6.52 62.33 -46.12
C PRO A 840 6.06 63.03 -47.42
N ILE A 841 5.92 62.28 -48.49
CA ILE A 841 5.53 62.83 -49.84
C ILE A 841 4.26 62.17 -50.38
N LEU A 842 3.62 61.29 -49.63
CA LEU A 842 2.46 60.49 -50.01
C LEU A 842 1.35 60.56 -48.96
N ARG A 843 0.09 60.54 -49.41
CA ARG A 843 -1.09 60.33 -48.57
C ARG A 843 -1.97 59.29 -49.21
N LEU A 844 -2.37 58.29 -48.43
CA LEU A 844 -3.54 57.50 -48.72
C LEU A 844 -4.71 58.06 -47.90
N ALA A 845 -5.75 58.51 -48.53
CA ALA A 845 -6.94 59.00 -47.90
C ALA A 845 -7.94 57.82 -47.73
N SER A 846 -8.58 57.77 -46.59
CA SER A 846 -9.68 56.84 -46.36
C SER A 846 -10.80 57.01 -47.39
N GLY A 847 -11.32 55.89 -47.93
CA GLY A 847 -12.38 55.88 -48.94
C GLY A 847 -11.88 55.80 -50.43
N ASP A 848 -10.59 56.10 -50.68
CA ASP A 848 -9.98 55.93 -52.04
C ASP A 848 -9.32 54.54 -52.20
N ASN A 849 -9.22 53.75 -51.16
CA ASN A 849 -8.52 52.48 -51.09
C ASN A 849 -9.45 51.38 -50.72
N ARG A 850 -9.46 50.28 -51.47
CA ARG A 850 -10.31 49.10 -51.16
C ARG A 850 -9.71 47.84 -51.64
N GLY A 851 -10.04 46.77 -51.02
CA GLY A 851 -9.59 45.43 -51.43
C GLY A 851 -9.92 44.31 -50.47
N ASP A 852 -9.64 43.18 -50.92
CA ASP A 852 -9.91 41.91 -50.23
C ASP A 852 -8.61 41.20 -49.93
N ILE A 853 -8.53 40.73 -48.71
CA ILE A 853 -7.49 39.78 -48.27
C ILE A 853 -8.21 38.45 -48.04
N ASP A 854 -8.07 37.50 -48.96
CA ASP A 854 -8.65 36.18 -48.83
C ASP A 854 -7.78 35.29 -47.96
N ILE A 855 -8.14 35.18 -46.67
CA ILE A 855 -7.46 34.39 -45.63
C ILE A 855 -7.62 32.89 -45.91
N ALA A 856 -8.74 32.51 -46.50
CA ALA A 856 -9.02 31.12 -46.84
C ALA A 856 -8.10 30.57 -47.92
N ASN A 857 -7.84 31.35 -48.96
CA ASN A 857 -6.97 31.00 -50.08
C ASN A 857 -5.56 31.63 -50.00
N GLU A 858 -5.29 32.40 -48.92
CA GLU A 858 -4.00 33.07 -48.68
C GLU A 858 -3.58 34.00 -49.84
N THR A 859 -4.54 34.79 -50.37
CA THR A 859 -4.31 35.69 -51.48
C THR A 859 -4.73 37.14 -51.17
N ILE A 860 -4.11 38.10 -51.84
CA ILE A 860 -4.41 39.53 -51.74
C ILE A 860 -4.89 40.02 -53.08
N ASN A 861 -5.91 40.81 -53.10
CA ASN A 861 -6.36 41.63 -54.24
C ASN A 861 -6.77 43.04 -53.74
N TYR A 862 -5.82 43.92 -53.69
CA TYR A 862 -5.97 45.21 -53.06
C TYR A 862 -5.64 46.34 -54.00
N PHE A 863 -6.47 47.35 -54.00
CA PHE A 863 -6.22 48.60 -54.76
C PHE A 863 -5.98 49.76 -53.79
N ALA A 864 -4.88 50.46 -53.98
CA ALA A 864 -4.54 51.65 -53.23
C ALA A 864 -4.24 52.81 -54.15
N LYS A 865 -4.62 54.02 -53.76
CA LYS A 865 -4.43 55.24 -54.56
C LYS A 865 -3.66 56.24 -53.70
N PRO A 866 -2.34 56.10 -53.51
CA PRO A 866 -1.54 57.10 -52.84
C PRO A 866 -1.51 58.41 -53.69
N THR A 867 -1.78 59.50 -53.00
CA THR A 867 -1.75 60.85 -53.62
C THR A 867 -0.45 61.56 -53.21
N ILE A 868 0.23 62.20 -54.19
CA ILE A 868 1.43 62.95 -53.93
C ILE A 868 1.04 64.28 -53.23
N VAL A 869 1.74 64.57 -52.14
CA VAL A 869 1.54 65.82 -51.38
C VAL A 869 2.79 66.69 -51.45
N LYS A 870 2.62 68.02 -51.32
CA LYS A 870 3.75 68.96 -51.25
C LYS A 870 4.63 68.63 -50.09
N SER A 871 5.92 68.49 -50.35
CA SER A 871 6.94 68.18 -49.32
C SER A 871 7.49 69.50 -48.75
N LEU A 872 7.76 69.50 -47.43
CA LEU A 872 8.50 70.58 -46.78
C LEU A 872 9.99 70.51 -47.19
N LYS A 873 10.66 71.70 -47.26
CA LYS A 873 12.07 71.76 -47.55
C LYS A 873 12.88 70.83 -46.66
N GLY A 874 13.74 69.99 -47.28
CA GLY A 874 14.65 69.05 -46.55
C GLY A 874 14.27 67.60 -46.66
N GLN A 875 13.13 67.20 -47.17
CA GLN A 875 12.70 65.78 -47.27
C GLN A 875 12.83 65.16 -48.68
N GLY A 876 13.60 65.76 -49.59
CA GLY A 876 13.85 65.19 -50.91
C GLY A 876 12.66 65.19 -51.86
N GLY A 877 11.59 65.91 -51.58
CA GLY A 877 10.33 65.87 -52.30
C GLY A 877 10.16 67.04 -53.33
N ALA A 878 11.08 68.01 -53.38
CA ALA A 878 10.98 69.21 -54.27
C ALA A 878 10.79 68.81 -55.72
N ASP A 879 11.37 67.71 -56.14
CA ASP A 879 11.25 67.19 -57.50
C ASP A 879 9.87 66.63 -57.87
N LEU A 880 9.03 66.33 -56.87
CA LEU A 880 7.68 65.78 -57.04
C LEU A 880 6.56 66.81 -56.84
N ASP A 881 6.91 68.06 -56.47
CA ASP A 881 5.90 69.13 -56.21
C ASP A 881 5.01 69.40 -57.42
N ALA A 882 5.53 69.20 -58.57
CA ALA A 882 4.78 69.34 -59.81
C ALA A 882 3.69 68.25 -60.00
N LEU A 883 3.83 67.16 -59.36
CA LEU A 883 2.90 66.03 -59.38
C LEU A 883 1.96 66.00 -58.13
N SER A 884 2.00 67.06 -57.31
CA SER A 884 1.16 67.21 -56.12
C SER A 884 -0.33 67.14 -56.47
N GLY A 885 -1.10 66.39 -55.73
CA GLY A 885 -2.53 66.19 -55.93
C GLY A 885 -2.87 65.00 -56.86
N ILE A 886 -1.86 64.32 -57.45
CA ILE A 886 -2.10 63.18 -58.31
C ILE A 886 -2.16 61.94 -57.51
N GLY A 887 -3.28 61.19 -57.64
CA GLY A 887 -3.44 59.86 -57.13
C GLY A 887 -2.85 58.80 -58.04
N ILE A 888 -1.93 57.99 -57.54
CA ILE A 888 -1.24 56.92 -58.26
C ILE A 888 -1.92 55.58 -57.97
N PRO A 889 -2.58 54.97 -58.95
CA PRO A 889 -3.30 53.70 -58.70
C PRO A 889 -2.30 52.55 -58.60
N LEU A 890 -2.19 51.99 -57.43
CA LEU A 890 -1.36 50.84 -57.02
C LEU A 890 -2.22 49.62 -56.84
N LYS A 891 -1.90 48.54 -57.49
CA LYS A 891 -2.55 47.21 -57.29
C LYS A 891 -1.62 46.22 -56.60
N ILE A 892 -2.09 45.58 -55.55
CA ILE A 892 -1.38 44.55 -54.79
C ILE A 892 -2.13 43.26 -55.01
N THR A 893 -1.47 42.25 -55.59
CA THR A 893 -2.07 40.96 -55.87
C THR A 893 -1.12 39.82 -55.60
N GLY A 894 -1.64 38.58 -55.54
CA GLY A 894 -0.85 37.36 -55.40
C GLY A 894 -0.99 36.70 -54.02
N SER A 895 -0.14 35.77 -53.70
CA SER A 895 -0.16 35.05 -52.46
C SER A 895 0.49 35.87 -51.33
N PHE A 896 0.12 35.56 -50.06
CA PHE A 896 0.74 36.19 -48.87
C PHE A 896 2.27 36.03 -48.85
N SER A 897 2.76 34.92 -49.35
CA SER A 897 4.18 34.61 -49.39
C SER A 897 4.92 35.30 -50.53
N ASN A 898 4.21 35.74 -51.57
CA ASN A 898 4.81 36.37 -52.77
C ASN A 898 3.89 37.44 -53.37
N PRO A 899 3.63 38.56 -52.68
CA PRO A 899 2.77 39.62 -53.18
C PRO A 899 3.44 40.34 -54.35
N LYS A 900 2.63 40.74 -55.33
CA LYS A 900 3.04 41.46 -56.49
C LYS A 900 2.49 42.91 -56.43
N PHE A 901 3.33 43.85 -56.71
CA PHE A 901 2.99 45.29 -56.80
C PHE A 901 3.02 45.73 -58.24
N GLY A 902 1.90 46.26 -58.71
CA GLY A 902 1.79 46.82 -60.07
C GLY A 902 1.10 48.18 -60.04
N MET A 903 1.40 49.04 -61.00
CA MET A 903 0.65 50.26 -61.23
C MET A 903 -0.43 50.05 -62.26
N ASP A 904 -1.65 50.51 -62.01
CA ASP A 904 -2.75 50.53 -63.00
C ASP A 904 -2.57 51.73 -63.91
N PHE A 905 -1.80 51.55 -64.98
CA PHE A 905 -1.49 52.59 -65.92
C PHE A 905 -2.70 53.14 -66.68
N ALA A 906 -3.75 52.37 -66.91
CA ALA A 906 -5.00 52.81 -67.52
C ALA A 906 -5.71 53.85 -66.65
N SER A 907 -5.82 53.62 -65.38
CA SER A 907 -6.39 54.56 -64.40
C SER A 907 -5.47 55.79 -64.18
N LEU A 908 -4.14 55.58 -64.23
CA LEU A 908 -3.17 56.69 -64.12
C LEU A 908 -3.26 57.66 -65.32
N GLY A 909 -3.36 57.12 -66.53
CA GLY A 909 -3.53 57.93 -67.75
C GLY A 909 -4.77 58.83 -67.70
N THR A 910 -5.89 58.26 -67.22
CA THR A 910 -7.13 59.02 -67.04
C THR A 910 -7.01 60.10 -65.92
N ALA A 911 -6.24 59.80 -64.85
CA ALA A 911 -6.06 60.80 -63.80
C ALA A 911 -5.16 61.97 -64.20
N ILE A 912 -4.11 61.71 -64.99
CA ILE A 912 -3.22 62.73 -65.54
C ILE A 912 -3.96 63.62 -66.55
N THR A 913 -4.81 63.09 -67.39
CA THR A 913 -5.61 63.88 -68.33
C THR A 913 -6.68 64.77 -67.70
N LYS A 914 -7.27 64.32 -66.61
CA LYS A 914 -8.23 65.10 -65.80
C LYS A 914 -7.59 66.17 -64.92
N SER A 915 -6.29 66.16 -64.69
CA SER A 915 -5.63 67.06 -63.69
C SER A 915 -5.03 68.34 -64.33
N ASN A 916 -5.17 68.63 -65.59
CA ASN A 916 -4.51 69.73 -66.31
C ASN A 916 -2.98 69.80 -66.12
N LEU A 917 -2.40 68.66 -65.76
CA LEU A 917 -0.99 68.57 -65.40
C LEU A 917 -0.07 68.63 -66.63
N LEU A 918 -0.60 68.25 -67.78
CA LEU A 918 0.09 68.34 -69.04
C LEU A 918 0.45 69.84 -69.41
N ASP A 919 -0.31 70.76 -68.87
CA ASP A 919 -0.04 72.20 -69.07
C ASP A 919 1.01 72.78 -68.13
N LYS A 920 1.27 72.07 -66.96
CA LYS A 920 2.23 72.49 -65.94
C LYS A 920 3.63 71.89 -66.09
N VAL A 921 3.80 70.84 -66.93
CA VAL A 921 5.08 70.22 -67.22
C VAL A 921 5.58 70.86 -68.51
N GLY A 922 6.05 72.11 -68.39
CA GLY A 922 6.56 72.90 -69.55
C GLY A 922 7.76 72.26 -70.24
N GLY A 923 7.72 72.12 -71.56
CA GLY A 923 8.81 71.71 -72.42
C GLY A 923 8.32 70.86 -73.67
N GLU A 924 9.09 70.81 -74.69
CA GLU A 924 8.78 70.07 -75.96
C GLU A 924 8.27 68.60 -75.77
N LYS A 925 8.54 68.04 -74.64
CA LYS A 925 8.07 66.65 -74.26
C LYS A 925 6.63 66.63 -73.76
N GLY A 926 6.09 67.71 -73.26
CA GLY A 926 4.69 67.81 -72.81
C GLY A 926 3.71 67.89 -73.97
N GLY A 927 4.12 68.53 -75.11
CA GLY A 927 3.38 68.55 -76.35
C GLY A 927 3.16 67.25 -77.00
N ALA A 928 4.21 66.39 -77.07
CA ALA A 928 4.13 65.02 -77.64
C ALA A 928 3.21 64.07 -76.87
N VAL A 929 3.13 64.23 -75.55
CA VAL A 929 2.23 63.45 -74.76
C VAL A 929 0.80 63.97 -74.89
N LYS A 930 0.59 65.25 -75.00
CA LYS A 930 -0.72 65.88 -75.25
C LYS A 930 -1.29 65.52 -76.56
N GLU A 931 -0.44 65.44 -77.59
CA GLU A 931 -0.78 65.01 -78.92
C GLU A 931 -1.15 63.55 -79.04
N LEU A 932 -0.47 62.69 -78.21
CA LEU A 932 -0.76 61.26 -78.11
C LEU A 932 -2.01 60.97 -77.36
N LEU A 933 -2.40 61.78 -76.37
CA LEU A 933 -3.55 61.61 -75.50
C LEU A 933 -4.73 62.58 -75.89
N GLY A 934 -4.52 63.63 -76.69
CA GLY A 934 -5.52 64.71 -76.94
C GLY A 934 -6.25 64.73 -78.28
N ASN A 935 -5.88 63.92 -79.27
CA ASN A 935 -6.69 63.72 -80.48
C ASN A 935 -7.73 62.64 -80.21
N GLY A 936 -8.77 63.09 -79.50
CA GLY A 936 -9.93 62.24 -79.21
C GLY A 936 -10.69 61.93 -80.53
N THR A 937 -10.57 60.71 -80.92
CA THR A 937 -11.69 59.97 -81.41
C THR A 937 -11.54 58.54 -81.00
N LYS A 938 -12.32 58.25 -79.96
CA LYS A 938 -12.91 56.97 -79.70
C LYS A 938 -11.98 55.77 -79.41
N ASP A 939 -12.18 55.27 -78.23
CA ASP A 939 -12.16 53.86 -77.68
C ASP A 939 -11.25 52.84 -78.38
N ASN A 940 -10.74 53.02 -79.60
CA ASN A 940 -10.00 52.07 -80.37
C ASN A 940 -8.46 52.27 -80.40
N ALA A 941 -7.95 53.45 -80.06
CA ALA A 941 -6.51 53.67 -80.10
C ALA A 941 -5.77 53.08 -78.89
N LEU A 942 -6.40 53.11 -77.75
CA LEU A 942 -5.86 52.50 -76.51
C LEU A 942 -6.04 50.96 -76.57
N LYS A 943 -7.14 50.48 -77.16
CA LYS A 943 -7.41 49.05 -77.32
C LYS A 943 -6.42 48.35 -78.22
N ASN A 944 -6.05 48.99 -79.29
CA ASN A 944 -5.04 48.50 -80.32
C ASN A 944 -3.56 48.54 -79.82
N LEU A 945 -3.28 49.28 -78.72
CA LEU A 945 -1.95 49.27 -78.13
C LEU A 945 -1.78 48.09 -77.11
N PHE A 946 -2.86 47.60 -76.70
CA PHE A 946 -2.87 46.45 -75.70
C PHE A 946 -3.21 45.10 -76.34
N ASP A 947 -3.78 45.07 -77.59
CA ASP A 947 -4.19 43.86 -78.28
C ASP A 947 -3.18 43.39 -79.32
N LYS A 948 -1.88 43.48 -79.15
CA LYS A 948 -0.95 42.82 -80.03
C LYS A 948 -0.27 41.64 -79.42
N LYS A 949 -0.84 40.49 -79.92
CA LYS A 949 -0.30 39.16 -80.12
C LYS A 949 -0.29 38.15 -78.97
N LYS A 950 -1.31 37.37 -79.03
CA LYS A 950 -1.14 35.89 -78.85
C LYS A 950 -0.47 35.39 -80.18
N PRO A 951 0.58 34.54 -80.22
CA PRO A 951 0.92 33.69 -81.35
C PRO A 951 0.00 32.49 -81.35
N GLY A 952 -0.52 32.28 -82.60
CA GLY A 952 -1.31 31.23 -83.23
C GLY A 952 -1.39 29.88 -82.62
N GLU A 953 -2.62 29.46 -82.46
CA GLU A 953 -3.06 28.04 -82.65
C GLU A 953 -2.89 27.67 -84.15
N SER A 954 -2.17 26.60 -84.42
CA SER A 954 -2.38 25.79 -85.55
C SER A 954 -2.83 24.42 -85.15
N SER A 955 -4.06 24.12 -85.49
CA SER A 955 -4.63 22.81 -85.52
C SER A 955 -3.83 21.92 -86.49
N LEU A 956 -3.63 20.64 -86.09
CA LEU A 956 -3.77 19.52 -86.99
C LEU A 956 -3.94 18.21 -86.19
N ASP A 957 -4.81 17.43 -86.74
CA ASP A 957 -5.45 16.19 -86.26
C ASP A 957 -4.52 14.99 -85.98
N ALA A 958 -5.07 14.17 -85.14
CA ALA A 958 -5.16 12.66 -85.14
C ALA A 958 -4.07 11.91 -85.89
N ASN A 959 -3.39 11.02 -85.27
CA ASN A 959 -3.64 9.57 -85.25
C ASN A 959 -2.47 8.78 -84.75
N SER A 960 -2.82 7.83 -83.86
CA SER A 960 -2.33 6.45 -83.77
C SER A 960 -0.83 6.18 -83.61
N GLY A 961 -0.47 5.48 -82.61
CA GLY A 961 0.35 4.30 -82.75
C GLY A 961 1.67 4.27 -81.91
N THR A 962 1.61 3.44 -80.96
CA THR A 962 2.60 2.43 -80.56
C THR A 962 3.97 2.82 -80.03
N THR A 963 4.11 2.50 -78.65
CA THR A 963 5.33 1.91 -78.02
C THR A 963 6.71 2.32 -78.52
N THR A 964 7.49 2.84 -77.61
CA THR A 964 8.71 2.23 -77.11
C THR A 964 9.36 3.05 -75.98
N THR A 965 9.70 2.35 -74.92
CA THR A 965 10.55 2.66 -73.80
C THR A 965 11.85 3.37 -74.15
N THR A 966 12.14 4.49 -73.49
CA THR A 966 13.53 4.86 -73.21
C THR A 966 13.61 5.68 -71.92
N VAL A 967 14.49 5.20 -71.05
CA VAL A 967 14.85 5.70 -69.73
C VAL A 967 15.58 7.03 -69.90
N PRO A 968 15.26 8.06 -69.05
CA PRO A 968 16.17 9.19 -68.93
C PRO A 968 17.18 8.95 -67.83
N ALA A 969 18.39 9.35 -68.07
CA ALA A 969 19.60 9.21 -67.27
C ALA A 969 19.49 9.84 -65.85
N GLU A 970 20.12 9.16 -64.89
CA GLU A 970 20.33 9.58 -63.51
C GLU A 970 21.17 10.88 -63.43
N VAL A 971 20.72 11.77 -62.60
CA VAL A 971 21.48 12.92 -62.05
C VAL A 971 22.33 12.40 -60.87
N PRO A 972 23.61 12.69 -60.69
CA PRO A 972 24.44 12.18 -59.65
C PRO A 972 24.05 12.71 -58.27
N LYS A 973 23.86 11.77 -57.33
CA LYS A 973 23.57 12.01 -55.89
C LYS A 973 24.78 12.65 -55.21
N SER A 974 24.53 13.56 -54.32
CA SER A 974 25.52 14.24 -53.47
C SER A 974 26.23 13.29 -52.48
N ASN A 975 27.45 13.64 -52.09
CA ASN A 975 28.29 12.84 -51.19
C ASN A 975 27.69 12.53 -49.82
N GLU A 976 26.63 13.19 -49.38
CA GLU A 976 25.92 12.89 -48.11
C GLU A 976 25.05 11.64 -48.19
N ASP A 977 24.47 11.31 -49.34
CA ASP A 977 23.62 10.14 -49.52
C ASP A 977 24.43 8.83 -49.59
N GLN A 978 25.65 8.90 -50.07
CA GLN A 978 26.56 7.74 -50.10
C GLN A 978 27.09 7.35 -48.73
N ILE A 979 27.14 8.25 -47.77
CA ILE A 979 27.54 7.95 -46.38
C ILE A 979 26.40 7.31 -45.61
N LYS A 980 25.15 7.67 -45.88
CA LYS A 980 23.97 7.06 -45.23
C LYS A 980 23.73 5.62 -45.71
N ASP A 981 23.93 5.31 -46.96
CA ASP A 981 23.74 3.93 -47.48
C ASP A 981 24.85 2.97 -47.01
N LYS A 982 26.06 3.46 -46.78
CA LYS A 982 27.15 2.65 -46.19
C LYS A 982 26.98 2.42 -44.67
N ALA A 983 26.34 3.35 -43.94
CA ALA A 983 26.06 3.17 -42.52
C ALA A 983 24.92 2.19 -42.28
N THR A 984 23.86 2.22 -43.10
CA THR A 984 22.70 1.33 -42.99
C THR A 984 23.03 -0.13 -43.38
N SER A 985 23.93 -0.36 -44.33
CA SER A 985 24.38 -1.71 -44.71
C SER A 985 25.33 -2.31 -43.68
N LYS A 986 26.10 -1.51 -42.94
CA LYS A 986 26.94 -1.99 -41.81
C LYS A 986 26.11 -2.31 -40.57
N LEU A 987 25.04 -1.60 -40.31
CA LEU A 987 24.14 -1.86 -39.15
C LEU A 987 23.30 -3.14 -39.36
N LYS A 988 22.90 -3.45 -40.61
CA LYS A 988 22.19 -4.71 -40.92
C LYS A 988 23.09 -5.95 -40.81
N LYS A 989 24.41 -5.83 -40.94
CA LYS A 989 25.36 -6.95 -40.76
C LYS A 989 25.77 -7.18 -39.30
N MET A 990 25.45 -6.28 -38.36
CA MET A 990 25.74 -6.45 -36.92
C MET A 990 24.54 -6.91 -36.07
N LEU A 991 23.36 -7.09 -36.69
CA LEU A 991 22.15 -7.54 -36.01
C LEU A 991 21.68 -8.94 -36.36
N ASN A 992 22.53 -9.73 -37.02
CA ASN A 992 22.32 -11.17 -37.14
C ASN A 992 23.38 -11.91 -36.31
N PHE A 993 23.12 -12.02 -35.02
CA PHE A 993 23.54 -13.12 -34.15
C PHE A 993 22.49 -13.30 -33.06
#